data_baf12f933a65d439b592ee85eed54fbd
#
_entry.id   baf12f933a65d439b592ee85eed54fbd
#
_cell.length_a   1.000
_cell.length_b   1.000
_cell.length_c   1.000
_cell.angle_alpha   90.00
_cell.angle_beta   90.00
_cell.angle_gamma   90.00
#
_symmetry.space_group_name_H-M   'P 1'
#
loop_
_entity.id
_entity.type
_entity.pdbx_description
1 polymer ?
#
loop_
_entity_poly.entity_id
_entity_poly.type
_entity_poly.pdbx_seq_one_letter_code
_entity_poly.pdbx_strand_id
1 'polypeptide(L)'
;MLPEHKDFKYRHIGPTQEDQAVMLKELGYSSLDQLMATALPKAIQFEGEGKLPDPLSEQETLKALRAHARNNKITTSLIGQGYYGTFTPGVIKRNVLENPSWYTAYTPYQPEISQGRLEALINFQTMVNDLTGMKTANASMLDESTAAAEAMLLSRRSSSNESNIFYVDSDTMPQTKALLEHRAEPVGIQVAYFDAAKGAAELTGEYFGVMVQYPGASGRLTSLKPIFDAAHKIEAMAVAVADLLALCLIEAPGEAGADMVVGTTQRFGVPMGFGGPHAGYLAVRADLERSMPGRLVGVSVDADGAPAYRLTLQTREQHIRRERATSNICTAQVLLAVMAGMFAVYHGPKGLRSIALEVHQKAQALANSIREAGHTVSEENFFDTFQVTGVDAKALFAKGRQHDLTMLVIDEKTISISIDETVSVEVLNQVSSVFGGKPVEFKFDGAGSKLKLAGLDRKSKYLTHQVFNTHHSETAMLRYLKRLADFDYALDRGMIPLGSCTMKLNSTTEMEAVTWPEFSNLHPFSPKEDITGYLALISELETWLCDVTGYDAVSLQPNAGSQGELAGLMAIRGYHLSRGDTQREVCLIPSSAHGTNAASAVLAGMKVVVVACDELGNVDLADIKAKIAEAGDKLSALMVTYPSTHGVYEEAIADICELVHQAGGQVYIDGANTNAVVGYAKFGLLGGDVSHLNLHKTFCIPHGGGGPGVGPVAARAHLAPFLPGHSLAQIELPNFGPISGAPFGSASILPISWAYIRMMGNQS
;
A
#
# COMPACT_ATOMS: atom_id res chain seq x y z
N MET A 1 20.72 25.62 33.69
CA MET A 1 20.41 25.79 32.28
C MET A 1 20.86 24.50 31.62
N LEU A 2 19.94 23.66 31.20
CA LEU A 2 20.26 22.36 30.62
C LEU A 2 20.86 22.61 29.22
N PRO A 3 22.14 22.28 28.96
CA PRO A 3 22.76 22.45 27.64
C PRO A 3 22.10 21.57 26.57
N GLU A 4 21.36 20.59 27.01
CA GLU A 4 20.74 19.48 26.31
C GLU A 4 19.41 19.87 25.61
N HIS A 5 18.93 21.12 25.74
CA HIS A 5 17.67 21.56 25.17
C HIS A 5 17.65 21.60 23.63
N LYS A 6 18.78 21.42 22.97
CA LYS A 6 18.86 21.44 21.52
C LYS A 6 18.74 20.06 20.89
N ASP A 7 19.13 19.01 21.62
CA ASP A 7 19.11 17.65 21.07
C ASP A 7 17.72 17.03 21.26
N PHE A 8 17.07 16.73 20.16
CA PHE A 8 15.72 16.19 20.12
C PHE A 8 15.59 14.84 20.88
N LYS A 9 16.65 14.01 20.88
CA LYS A 9 16.66 12.73 21.60
C LYS A 9 16.22 12.82 23.06
N TYR A 10 16.61 13.88 23.78
CA TYR A 10 16.22 14.09 25.18
C TYR A 10 14.75 14.50 25.38
N ARG A 11 14.06 14.87 24.29
CA ARG A 11 12.63 15.12 24.32
C ARG A 11 11.82 13.93 23.81
N HIS A 12 12.44 13.06 23.03
CA HIS A 12 11.78 11.92 22.41
C HIS A 12 11.94 10.63 23.23
N ILE A 13 13.14 10.37 23.77
CA ILE A 13 13.39 9.22 24.65
C ILE A 13 12.76 9.53 26.02
N GLY A 14 11.73 8.74 26.40
CA GLY A 14 10.92 9.04 27.58
C GLY A 14 11.63 8.91 28.94
N PRO A 15 12.40 7.82 29.24
CA PRO A 15 13.05 7.64 30.53
C PRO A 15 14.14 8.69 30.79
N THR A 16 14.06 9.35 31.93
CA THR A 16 15.15 10.22 32.43
C THR A 16 16.38 9.40 32.85
N GLN A 17 17.51 10.06 33.09
CA GLN A 17 18.70 9.37 33.63
C GLN A 17 18.44 8.71 35.00
N GLU A 18 17.62 9.34 35.85
CA GLU A 18 17.18 8.76 37.12
C GLU A 18 16.31 7.53 36.92
N ASP A 19 15.35 7.58 35.95
CA ASP A 19 14.52 6.42 35.62
C ASP A 19 15.36 5.27 35.08
N GLN A 20 16.33 5.56 34.19
CA GLN A 20 17.24 4.55 33.63
C GLN A 20 18.09 3.91 34.74
N ALA A 21 18.59 4.70 35.71
CA ALA A 21 19.36 4.17 36.85
C ALA A 21 18.51 3.23 37.71
N VAL A 22 17.23 3.56 37.94
CA VAL A 22 16.30 2.69 38.69
C VAL A 22 16.05 1.39 37.93
N MET A 23 15.78 1.46 36.61
CA MET A 23 15.54 0.29 35.76
C MET A 23 16.79 -0.62 35.71
N LEU A 24 17.97 -0.05 35.49
CA LEU A 24 19.23 -0.80 35.45
C LEU A 24 19.52 -1.49 36.78
N LYS A 25 19.29 -0.81 37.89
CA LYS A 25 19.46 -1.39 39.21
C LYS A 25 18.54 -2.60 39.44
N GLU A 26 17.28 -2.51 39.00
CA GLU A 26 16.32 -3.61 39.10
C GLU A 26 16.76 -4.81 38.27
N LEU A 27 17.35 -4.55 37.11
CA LEU A 27 17.90 -5.59 36.20
C LEU A 27 19.29 -6.10 36.68
N GLY A 28 19.91 -5.50 37.70
CA GLY A 28 21.22 -5.91 38.20
C GLY A 28 22.41 -5.35 37.41
N TYR A 29 22.22 -4.28 36.62
CA TYR A 29 23.27 -3.61 35.84
C TYR A 29 23.61 -2.23 36.39
N SER A 30 24.83 -1.78 36.15
CA SER A 30 25.32 -0.45 36.56
C SER A 30 25.24 0.59 35.44
N SER A 31 25.13 0.17 34.18
CA SER A 31 25.05 1.03 32.99
C SER A 31 24.36 0.34 31.85
N LEU A 32 23.88 1.14 30.86
CA LEU A 32 23.38 0.62 29.58
C LEU A 32 24.45 -0.17 28.84
N ASP A 33 25.70 0.31 28.82
CA ASP A 33 26.81 -0.40 28.15
C ASP A 33 27.03 -1.79 28.76
N GLN A 34 26.92 -1.94 30.08
CA GLN A 34 27.00 -3.25 30.71
C GLN A 34 25.84 -4.16 30.32
N LEU A 35 24.62 -3.62 30.28
CA LEU A 35 23.44 -4.35 29.83
C LEU A 35 23.63 -4.82 28.37
N MET A 36 24.03 -3.91 27.46
CA MET A 36 24.24 -4.21 26.06
C MET A 36 25.35 -5.22 25.83
N ALA A 37 26.49 -5.08 26.57
CA ALA A 37 27.58 -6.04 26.49
C ALA A 37 27.19 -7.46 26.96
N THR A 38 26.16 -7.56 27.80
CA THR A 38 25.63 -8.86 28.27
C THR A 38 24.57 -9.42 27.33
N ALA A 39 23.69 -8.55 26.83
CA ALA A 39 22.54 -8.95 26.01
C ALA A 39 22.92 -9.31 24.56
N LEU A 40 23.93 -8.63 24.00
CA LEU A 40 24.31 -8.81 22.60
C LEU A 40 25.50 -9.77 22.48
N PRO A 41 25.37 -10.87 21.71
CA PRO A 41 26.51 -11.75 21.42
C PRO A 41 27.65 -11.00 20.73
N LYS A 42 28.89 -11.23 21.16
CA LYS A 42 30.06 -10.58 20.55
C LYS A 42 30.22 -10.89 19.05
N ALA A 43 29.82 -12.08 18.64
CA ALA A 43 29.92 -12.53 17.26
C ALA A 43 29.10 -11.70 16.26
N ILE A 44 28.08 -10.97 16.71
CA ILE A 44 27.21 -10.16 15.84
C ILE A 44 27.54 -8.67 15.89
N GLN A 45 28.37 -8.23 16.85
CA GLN A 45 28.61 -6.81 17.07
C GLN A 45 29.37 -6.19 15.91
N PHE A 46 28.86 -5.07 15.43
CA PHE A 46 29.51 -4.25 14.43
C PHE A 46 30.51 -3.31 15.11
N GLU A 47 31.78 -3.43 14.72
CA GLU A 47 32.83 -2.52 15.16
C GLU A 47 33.07 -1.46 14.07
N GLY A 48 32.43 -0.31 14.20
CA GLY A 48 32.55 0.80 13.26
C GLY A 48 31.63 1.96 13.60
N GLU A 49 31.87 3.09 12.95
CA GLU A 49 30.98 4.25 13.03
C GLU A 49 29.91 4.16 11.96
N GLY A 50 28.65 4.47 12.31
CA GLY A 50 27.57 4.67 11.36
C GLY A 50 27.78 5.94 10.54
N LYS A 51 27.25 5.97 9.34
CA LYS A 51 27.30 7.14 8.43
C LYS A 51 26.01 7.96 8.43
N LEU A 52 25.18 7.77 9.46
CA LEU A 52 24.00 8.62 9.61
C LEU A 52 24.41 10.08 9.87
N PRO A 53 23.63 11.05 9.42
CA PRO A 53 23.95 12.46 9.60
C PRO A 53 23.92 12.89 11.07
N ASP A 54 24.60 13.96 11.38
CA ASP A 54 24.51 14.61 12.67
C ASP A 54 23.08 15.06 12.99
N PRO A 55 22.66 15.05 14.28
CA PRO A 55 21.31 15.42 14.67
C PRO A 55 21.00 16.88 14.36
N LEU A 56 19.79 17.15 13.91
CA LEU A 56 19.22 18.48 13.75
C LEU A 56 18.15 18.75 14.80
N SER A 57 17.99 20.01 15.16
CA SER A 57 16.83 20.47 15.92
C SER A 57 15.54 20.32 15.09
N GLU A 58 14.38 20.35 15.73
CA GLU A 58 13.08 20.32 15.05
C GLU A 58 12.95 21.42 13.99
N GLN A 59 13.39 22.65 14.32
CA GLN A 59 13.32 23.78 13.38
C GLN A 59 14.25 23.60 12.16
N GLU A 60 15.46 23.09 12.37
CA GLU A 60 16.41 22.82 11.28
C GLU A 60 15.91 21.67 10.40
N THR A 61 15.31 20.65 10.98
CA THR A 61 14.70 19.54 10.24
C THR A 61 13.53 20.02 9.38
N LEU A 62 12.62 20.82 9.91
CA LEU A 62 11.53 21.42 9.12
C LEU A 62 12.05 22.32 8.01
N LYS A 63 13.12 23.11 8.29
CA LYS A 63 13.76 23.93 7.26
C LYS A 63 14.36 23.10 6.12
N ALA A 64 14.98 21.96 6.44
CA ALA A 64 15.53 21.05 5.45
C ALA A 64 14.42 20.36 4.63
N LEU A 65 13.35 19.88 5.29
CA LEU A 65 12.16 19.36 4.59
C LEU A 65 11.51 20.39 3.66
N ARG A 66 11.43 21.67 4.11
CA ARG A 66 10.96 22.77 3.23
C ARG A 66 11.87 23.02 2.04
N ALA A 67 13.17 22.76 2.16
CA ALA A 67 14.07 22.85 1.01
C ALA A 67 13.78 21.76 -0.03
N HIS A 68 13.56 20.51 0.42
CA HIS A 68 13.10 19.45 -0.48
C HIS A 68 11.74 19.79 -1.11
N ALA A 69 10.77 20.22 -0.30
CA ALA A 69 9.44 20.60 -0.77
C ALA A 69 9.48 21.67 -1.88
N ARG A 70 10.28 22.71 -1.72
CA ARG A 70 10.42 23.80 -2.71
C ARG A 70 11.04 23.38 -4.03
N ASN A 71 11.74 22.26 -4.07
CA ASN A 71 12.31 21.68 -5.28
C ASN A 71 11.30 20.81 -6.04
N ASN A 72 10.10 20.63 -5.49
CA ASN A 72 8.99 20.01 -6.19
C ASN A 72 8.10 21.07 -6.84
N LYS A 73 7.56 20.75 -8.01
CA LYS A 73 6.62 21.60 -8.72
C LYS A 73 5.22 20.99 -8.72
N ILE A 74 4.30 21.65 -8.05
CA ILE A 74 2.89 21.24 -8.08
C ILE A 74 2.26 21.74 -9.38
N THR A 75 1.71 20.83 -10.16
CA THR A 75 0.92 21.13 -11.36
C THR A 75 -0.49 20.57 -11.20
N THR A 76 -1.44 21.08 -11.98
CA THR A 76 -2.75 20.41 -12.09
C THR A 76 -2.56 19.08 -12.83
N SER A 77 -2.69 17.99 -12.11
CA SER A 77 -2.60 16.66 -12.71
C SER A 77 -3.90 16.31 -13.41
N LEU A 78 -3.80 15.97 -14.69
CA LEU A 78 -4.86 15.44 -15.52
C LEU A 78 -4.49 14.03 -16.01
N ILE A 79 -3.58 13.36 -15.29
CA ILE A 79 -3.05 12.03 -15.65
C ILE A 79 -4.07 10.93 -15.37
N GLY A 80 -4.74 10.99 -14.21
CA GLY A 80 -5.65 9.93 -13.79
C GLY A 80 -4.93 8.63 -13.43
N GLN A 81 -5.18 7.55 -14.16
CA GLN A 81 -4.53 6.25 -13.96
C GLN A 81 -4.64 5.72 -12.53
N GLY A 82 -5.83 5.89 -11.90
CA GLY A 82 -6.09 5.43 -10.53
C GLY A 82 -5.68 6.39 -9.42
N TYR A 83 -5.12 7.57 -9.75
CA TYR A 83 -4.72 8.61 -8.79
C TYR A 83 -5.31 9.95 -9.20
N TYR A 84 -6.07 10.56 -8.29
CA TYR A 84 -6.87 11.76 -8.59
C TYR A 84 -6.77 12.80 -7.47
N GLY A 85 -6.84 14.07 -7.82
CA GLY A 85 -7.00 15.13 -6.85
C GLY A 85 -8.32 15.00 -6.09
N THR A 86 -8.31 15.26 -4.79
CA THR A 86 -9.49 15.22 -3.93
C THR A 86 -9.39 16.26 -2.81
N PHE A 87 -10.53 16.76 -2.34
CA PHE A 87 -10.59 17.67 -1.20
C PHE A 87 -10.78 16.88 0.10
N THR A 88 -9.73 16.82 0.93
CA THR A 88 -9.85 16.26 2.28
C THR A 88 -10.58 17.26 3.17
N PRO A 89 -11.79 16.95 3.71
CA PRO A 89 -12.47 17.85 4.64
C PRO A 89 -11.59 18.17 5.85
N GLY A 90 -11.51 19.46 6.23
CA GLY A 90 -10.66 19.91 7.34
C GLY A 90 -10.95 19.18 8.65
N VAL A 91 -12.22 18.85 8.92
CA VAL A 91 -12.63 18.09 10.09
C VAL A 91 -12.07 16.66 10.10
N ILE A 92 -11.90 16.03 8.95
CA ILE A 92 -11.28 14.69 8.82
C ILE A 92 -9.77 14.81 8.91
N LYS A 93 -9.16 15.74 8.14
CA LYS A 93 -7.72 15.95 8.14
C LYS A 93 -7.18 16.16 9.56
N ARG A 94 -7.73 17.12 10.29
CA ARG A 94 -7.25 17.47 11.63
C ARG A 94 -7.60 16.47 12.73
N ASN A 95 -8.72 15.75 12.59
CA ASN A 95 -9.21 14.86 13.64
C ASN A 95 -9.02 13.36 13.35
N VAL A 96 -8.44 13.01 12.22
CA VAL A 96 -8.00 11.64 11.90
C VAL A 96 -6.52 11.63 11.52
N LEU A 97 -6.14 12.24 10.40
CA LEU A 97 -4.77 12.17 9.87
C LEU A 97 -3.75 12.84 10.79
N GLU A 98 -4.09 14.00 11.36
CA GLU A 98 -3.23 14.79 12.25
C GLU A 98 -3.49 14.52 13.75
N ASN A 99 -4.34 13.56 14.09
CA ASN A 99 -4.73 13.28 15.47
C ASN A 99 -4.03 12.04 16.03
N PRO A 100 -3.18 12.17 17.08
CA PRO A 100 -2.45 11.06 17.66
C PRO A 100 -3.34 9.93 18.20
N SER A 101 -4.57 10.21 18.64
CA SER A 101 -5.52 9.17 19.07
C SER A 101 -5.83 8.17 17.96
N TRP A 102 -5.70 8.58 16.67
CA TRP A 102 -5.91 7.73 15.51
C TRP A 102 -4.61 7.18 14.97
N TYR A 103 -3.60 8.04 14.72
CA TYR A 103 -2.40 7.57 14.03
C TYR A 103 -1.45 6.77 14.96
N THR A 104 -1.47 6.96 16.28
CA THR A 104 -0.66 6.15 17.19
C THR A 104 -1.31 4.84 17.63
N ALA A 105 -2.55 4.57 17.21
CA ALA A 105 -3.27 3.36 17.55
C ALA A 105 -2.64 2.11 16.91
N TYR A 106 -2.69 0.97 17.62
CA TYR A 106 -2.21 -0.32 17.12
C TYR A 106 -3.32 -1.10 16.40
N THR A 107 -2.96 -2.18 15.73
CA THR A 107 -3.93 -3.12 15.15
C THR A 107 -4.94 -3.57 16.21
N PRO A 108 -6.25 -3.58 15.93
CA PRO A 108 -7.30 -3.83 16.92
C PRO A 108 -7.45 -5.32 17.28
N TYR A 109 -6.36 -5.96 17.73
CA TYR A 109 -6.39 -7.36 18.19
C TYR A 109 -7.20 -7.54 19.48
N GLN A 110 -7.21 -6.51 20.33
CA GLN A 110 -7.97 -6.46 21.58
C GLN A 110 -9.22 -5.60 21.36
N PRO A 111 -10.37 -6.20 21.09
CA PRO A 111 -11.60 -5.46 20.78
C PRO A 111 -12.06 -4.57 21.94
N GLU A 112 -11.75 -4.93 23.18
CA GLU A 112 -12.13 -4.20 24.39
C GLU A 112 -11.60 -2.77 24.44
N ILE A 113 -10.47 -2.51 23.81
CA ILE A 113 -9.83 -1.19 23.76
C ILE A 113 -9.78 -0.61 22.34
N SER A 114 -10.61 -1.10 21.44
CA SER A 114 -10.55 -0.76 20.01
C SER A 114 -11.93 -0.59 19.38
N GLN A 115 -12.98 -0.34 20.17
CA GLN A 115 -14.35 -0.31 19.67
C GLN A 115 -14.58 0.84 18.67
N GLY A 116 -13.94 1.99 18.89
CA GLY A 116 -14.08 3.13 17.98
C GLY A 116 -13.44 2.86 16.59
N ARG A 117 -12.24 2.28 16.55
CA ARG A 117 -11.60 1.89 15.29
C ARG A 117 -12.38 0.80 14.56
N LEU A 118 -12.86 -0.18 15.31
CA LEU A 118 -13.67 -1.26 14.73
C LEU A 118 -14.99 -0.74 14.17
N GLU A 119 -15.65 0.25 14.83
CA GLU A 119 -16.83 0.95 14.27
C GLU A 119 -16.46 1.71 12.98
N ALA A 120 -15.32 2.42 12.95
CA ALA A 120 -14.85 3.11 11.76
C ALA A 120 -14.57 2.15 10.61
N LEU A 121 -13.98 0.98 10.89
CA LEU A 121 -13.67 -0.03 9.89
C LEU A 121 -14.92 -0.75 9.36
N ILE A 122 -15.93 -1.01 10.19
CA ILE A 122 -17.18 -1.57 9.68
C ILE A 122 -17.96 -0.56 8.85
N ASN A 123 -17.84 0.76 9.13
CA ASN A 123 -18.36 1.79 8.25
C ASN A 123 -17.67 1.76 6.87
N PHE A 124 -16.34 1.59 6.83
CA PHE A 124 -15.60 1.42 5.59
C PHE A 124 -16.06 0.18 4.82
N GLN A 125 -16.19 -0.97 5.47
CA GLN A 125 -16.69 -2.20 4.83
C GLN A 125 -18.10 -2.01 4.27
N THR A 126 -18.99 -1.39 5.04
CA THR A 126 -20.37 -1.12 4.62
C THR A 126 -20.41 -0.17 3.41
N MET A 127 -19.58 0.88 3.42
CA MET A 127 -19.44 1.79 2.28
C MET A 127 -19.06 1.04 1.01
N VAL A 128 -18.03 0.19 1.08
CA VAL A 128 -17.56 -0.59 -0.07
C VAL A 128 -18.65 -1.57 -0.53
N ASN A 129 -19.29 -2.31 0.40
CA ASN A 129 -20.38 -3.22 0.07
C ASN A 129 -21.51 -2.53 -0.69
N ASP A 130 -21.98 -1.41 -0.17
CA ASP A 130 -23.10 -0.69 -0.74
C ASP A 130 -22.79 -0.10 -2.13
N LEU A 131 -21.58 0.45 -2.30
CA LEU A 131 -21.18 1.04 -3.58
C LEU A 131 -20.94 -0.03 -4.65
N THR A 132 -20.30 -1.14 -4.29
CA THR A 132 -19.98 -2.23 -5.22
C THR A 132 -21.13 -3.19 -5.48
N GLY A 133 -22.18 -3.17 -4.63
CA GLY A 133 -23.27 -4.14 -4.69
C GLY A 133 -22.87 -5.55 -4.18
N MET A 134 -21.75 -5.64 -3.46
CA MET A 134 -21.20 -6.89 -2.95
C MET A 134 -21.68 -7.20 -1.53
N LYS A 135 -21.50 -8.47 -1.12
CA LYS A 135 -21.99 -8.92 0.20
C LYS A 135 -21.04 -8.60 1.33
N THR A 136 -19.74 -8.77 1.13
CA THR A 136 -18.73 -8.64 2.17
C THR A 136 -17.46 -8.00 1.63
N ALA A 137 -17.01 -6.90 2.25
CA ALA A 137 -15.73 -6.26 1.98
C ALA A 137 -14.79 -6.43 3.17
N ASN A 138 -13.48 -6.47 2.90
CA ASN A 138 -12.47 -6.45 3.95
C ASN A 138 -12.21 -5.04 4.51
N ALA A 139 -11.42 -4.99 5.58
CA ALA A 139 -11.07 -3.75 6.28
C ALA A 139 -9.79 -3.08 5.74
N SER A 140 -9.52 -3.20 4.50
CA SER A 140 -8.60 -2.60 3.54
C SER A 140 -7.55 -3.56 2.96
N MET A 141 -7.09 -3.20 1.77
CA MET A 141 -5.97 -3.76 1.03
C MET A 141 -4.84 -2.73 0.95
N LEU A 142 -3.71 -3.10 0.34
CA LEU A 142 -2.51 -2.24 0.30
C LEU A 142 -2.59 -1.15 -0.78
N ASP A 143 -3.12 -1.47 -1.95
CA ASP A 143 -3.46 -0.57 -3.06
C ASP A 143 -4.37 -1.29 -4.07
N GLU A 144 -4.78 -0.61 -5.16
CA GLU A 144 -5.63 -1.19 -6.20
C GLU A 144 -4.97 -2.36 -6.92
N SER A 145 -3.73 -2.17 -7.38
CA SER A 145 -3.02 -3.21 -8.15
C SER A 145 -2.77 -4.47 -7.32
N THR A 146 -2.43 -4.31 -6.04
CA THR A 146 -2.30 -5.44 -5.10
C THR A 146 -3.65 -6.12 -4.87
N ALA A 147 -4.73 -5.35 -4.73
CA ALA A 147 -6.07 -5.90 -4.57
C ALA A 147 -6.50 -6.72 -5.81
N ALA A 148 -6.15 -6.24 -7.01
CA ALA A 148 -6.37 -6.97 -8.26
C ALA A 148 -5.59 -8.29 -8.32
N ALA A 149 -4.32 -8.29 -7.91
CA ALA A 149 -3.51 -9.50 -7.84
C ALA A 149 -4.06 -10.52 -6.82
N GLU A 150 -4.50 -10.06 -5.65
CA GLU A 150 -5.13 -10.92 -4.65
C GLU A 150 -6.47 -11.48 -5.16
N ALA A 151 -7.25 -10.72 -5.95
CA ALA A 151 -8.47 -11.23 -6.59
C ALA A 151 -8.18 -12.30 -7.64
N MET A 152 -7.12 -12.15 -8.45
CA MET A 152 -6.65 -13.18 -9.38
C MET A 152 -6.30 -14.48 -8.63
N LEU A 153 -5.53 -14.39 -7.55
CA LEU A 153 -5.16 -15.54 -6.74
C LEU A 153 -6.38 -16.17 -6.02
N LEU A 154 -7.32 -15.34 -5.56
CA LEU A 154 -8.57 -15.79 -4.97
C LEU A 154 -9.45 -16.49 -6.02
N SER A 155 -9.51 -15.98 -7.25
CA SER A 155 -10.19 -16.62 -8.37
C SER A 155 -9.65 -18.02 -8.63
N ARG A 156 -8.31 -18.19 -8.66
CA ARG A 156 -7.67 -19.50 -8.88
C ARG A 156 -8.06 -20.52 -7.81
N ARG A 157 -8.14 -20.09 -6.54
CA ARG A 157 -8.51 -20.97 -5.41
C ARG A 157 -9.99 -21.30 -5.34
N SER A 158 -10.84 -20.47 -5.92
CA SER A 158 -12.30 -20.56 -5.76
C SER A 158 -13.03 -21.08 -7.01
N SER A 159 -12.39 -20.99 -8.18
CA SER A 159 -12.93 -21.56 -9.41
C SER A 159 -12.79 -23.07 -9.42
N SER A 160 -13.81 -23.79 -9.86
CA SER A 160 -13.76 -25.22 -10.16
C SER A 160 -13.15 -25.53 -11.52
N ASN A 161 -12.97 -24.51 -12.38
CA ASN A 161 -12.28 -24.66 -13.66
C ASN A 161 -10.77 -24.86 -13.45
N GLU A 162 -10.21 -25.93 -13.99
CA GLU A 162 -8.81 -26.32 -13.78
C GLU A 162 -7.79 -25.60 -14.68
N SER A 163 -8.25 -24.77 -15.62
CA SER A 163 -7.37 -23.97 -16.48
C SER A 163 -6.41 -23.11 -15.64
N ASN A 164 -5.24 -22.81 -16.16
CA ASN A 164 -4.30 -21.85 -15.59
C ASN A 164 -4.37 -20.46 -16.23
N ILE A 165 -5.34 -20.22 -17.13
CA ILE A 165 -5.50 -18.95 -17.84
C ILE A 165 -6.42 -18.02 -17.05
N PHE A 166 -5.96 -16.75 -16.88
CA PHE A 166 -6.73 -15.66 -16.34
C PHE A 166 -6.80 -14.53 -17.36
N TYR A 167 -8.00 -14.20 -17.83
CA TYR A 167 -8.21 -13.12 -18.77
C TYR A 167 -8.26 -11.77 -18.07
N VAL A 168 -7.55 -10.80 -18.62
CA VAL A 168 -7.52 -9.41 -18.15
C VAL A 168 -7.91 -8.48 -19.31
N ASP A 169 -8.82 -7.55 -19.04
CA ASP A 169 -9.17 -6.52 -20.01
C ASP A 169 -7.92 -5.72 -20.43
N SER A 170 -7.70 -5.58 -21.72
CA SER A 170 -6.58 -4.81 -22.29
C SER A 170 -6.61 -3.33 -21.87
N ASP A 171 -7.80 -2.81 -21.52
CA ASP A 171 -8.02 -1.45 -21.00
C ASP A 171 -7.85 -1.34 -19.47
N THR A 172 -7.25 -2.35 -18.82
CA THR A 172 -6.83 -2.27 -17.42
C THR A 172 -5.64 -1.33 -17.27
N MET A 173 -5.57 -0.62 -16.12
CA MET A 173 -4.47 0.30 -15.78
C MET A 173 -3.10 -0.37 -15.99
N PRO A 174 -2.12 0.29 -16.66
CA PRO A 174 -0.84 -0.32 -17.01
C PRO A 174 -0.07 -0.88 -15.81
N GLN A 175 -0.05 -0.15 -14.67
CA GLN A 175 0.60 -0.60 -13.44
C GLN A 175 -0.04 -1.88 -12.87
N THR A 176 -1.36 -2.02 -13.01
CA THR A 176 -2.09 -3.21 -12.56
C THR A 176 -1.77 -4.40 -13.46
N LYS A 177 -1.71 -4.21 -14.77
CA LYS A 177 -1.29 -5.28 -15.71
C LYS A 177 0.10 -5.79 -15.38
N ALA A 178 1.07 -4.90 -15.23
CA ALA A 178 2.45 -5.26 -14.90
C ALA A 178 2.55 -6.03 -13.57
N LEU A 179 1.79 -5.63 -12.56
CA LEU A 179 1.78 -6.31 -11.27
C LEU A 179 1.09 -7.68 -11.35
N LEU A 180 0.00 -7.81 -12.11
CA LEU A 180 -0.67 -9.09 -12.35
C LEU A 180 0.26 -10.10 -13.01
N GLU A 181 0.98 -9.71 -14.06
CA GLU A 181 1.97 -10.57 -14.74
C GLU A 181 3.07 -11.03 -13.78
N HIS A 182 3.62 -10.10 -12.99
CA HIS A 182 4.68 -10.41 -12.03
C HIS A 182 4.23 -11.33 -10.90
N ARG A 183 2.97 -11.21 -10.46
CA ARG A 183 2.38 -12.05 -9.40
C ARG A 183 1.87 -13.41 -9.92
N ALA A 184 1.56 -13.50 -11.21
CA ALA A 184 1.05 -14.72 -11.86
C ALA A 184 2.15 -15.75 -12.13
N GLU A 185 3.32 -15.30 -12.60
CA GLU A 185 4.41 -16.16 -13.07
C GLU A 185 4.87 -17.18 -12.01
N PRO A 186 5.18 -16.78 -10.74
CA PRO A 186 5.72 -17.72 -9.75
C PRO A 186 4.75 -18.84 -9.37
N VAL A 187 3.46 -18.62 -9.54
CA VAL A 187 2.39 -19.56 -9.17
C VAL A 187 1.77 -20.26 -10.37
N GLY A 188 2.40 -20.14 -11.57
CA GLY A 188 2.02 -20.85 -12.78
C GLY A 188 0.71 -20.37 -13.42
N ILE A 189 0.27 -19.15 -13.14
CA ILE A 189 -0.89 -18.53 -13.79
C ILE A 189 -0.43 -17.85 -15.08
N GLN A 190 -1.17 -18.08 -16.16
CA GLN A 190 -0.99 -17.41 -17.45
C GLN A 190 -1.99 -16.27 -17.57
N VAL A 191 -1.50 -15.02 -17.60
CA VAL A 191 -2.31 -13.84 -17.91
C VAL A 191 -2.51 -13.77 -19.42
N ALA A 192 -3.77 -13.68 -19.84
CA ALA A 192 -4.16 -13.47 -21.23
C ALA A 192 -4.98 -12.18 -21.34
N TYR A 193 -4.83 -11.44 -22.43
CA TYR A 193 -5.54 -10.19 -22.64
C TYR A 193 -6.69 -10.35 -23.62
N PHE A 194 -7.78 -9.60 -23.40
CA PHE A 194 -8.91 -9.48 -24.29
C PHE A 194 -9.41 -8.03 -24.33
N ASP A 195 -10.13 -7.65 -25.37
CA ASP A 195 -10.75 -6.32 -25.48
C ASP A 195 -12.21 -6.41 -24.98
N ALA A 196 -12.46 -5.92 -23.76
CA ALA A 196 -13.80 -5.93 -23.18
C ALA A 196 -14.84 -5.14 -24.00
N ALA A 197 -14.41 -4.20 -24.86
CA ALA A 197 -15.33 -3.49 -25.77
C ALA A 197 -15.92 -4.40 -26.85
N LYS A 198 -15.23 -5.47 -27.23
CA LYS A 198 -15.74 -6.48 -28.15
C LYS A 198 -16.59 -7.55 -27.45
N GLY A 199 -16.67 -7.46 -26.12
CA GLY A 199 -17.48 -8.30 -25.26
C GLY A 199 -16.96 -9.73 -25.14
N ALA A 200 -17.85 -10.64 -24.71
CA ALA A 200 -17.52 -12.03 -24.40
C ALA A 200 -16.99 -12.85 -25.60
N ALA A 201 -17.13 -12.37 -26.83
CA ALA A 201 -16.66 -13.08 -28.03
C ALA A 201 -15.12 -13.19 -28.10
N GLU A 202 -14.39 -12.33 -27.39
CA GLU A 202 -12.93 -12.38 -27.31
C GLU A 202 -12.43 -13.45 -26.31
N LEU A 203 -13.30 -13.93 -25.40
CA LEU A 203 -12.98 -14.97 -24.43
C LEU A 203 -13.11 -16.35 -25.07
N THR A 204 -11.99 -17.03 -25.27
CA THR A 204 -11.96 -18.31 -25.98
C THR A 204 -11.30 -19.41 -25.13
N GLY A 205 -11.76 -20.64 -25.29
CA GLY A 205 -11.22 -21.79 -24.56
C GLY A 205 -11.61 -21.80 -23.07
N GLU A 206 -10.87 -22.59 -22.31
CA GLU A 206 -11.05 -22.72 -20.87
C GLU A 206 -10.19 -21.71 -20.12
N TYR A 207 -10.74 -21.04 -19.13
CA TYR A 207 -10.06 -20.11 -18.24
C TYR A 207 -10.73 -20.13 -16.86
N PHE A 208 -9.98 -19.84 -15.79
CA PHE A 208 -10.51 -19.88 -14.43
C PHE A 208 -11.08 -18.55 -13.95
N GLY A 209 -10.81 -17.44 -14.65
CA GLY A 209 -11.35 -16.15 -14.27
C GLY A 209 -11.14 -15.08 -15.33
N VAL A 210 -11.94 -14.01 -15.23
CA VAL A 210 -11.88 -12.82 -16.07
C VAL A 210 -11.92 -11.56 -15.21
N MET A 211 -11.13 -10.56 -15.59
CA MET A 211 -11.04 -9.25 -14.90
C MET A 211 -11.30 -8.12 -15.87
N VAL A 212 -12.18 -7.18 -15.48
CA VAL A 212 -12.53 -5.98 -16.28
C VAL A 212 -12.31 -4.73 -15.45
N GLN A 213 -11.60 -3.74 -16.00
CA GLN A 213 -11.46 -2.41 -15.41
C GLN A 213 -12.73 -1.56 -15.67
N TYR A 214 -13.26 -0.90 -14.62
CA TYR A 214 -14.56 -0.24 -14.67
C TYR A 214 -14.61 1.08 -13.88
N PRO A 215 -14.50 2.25 -14.56
CA PRO A 215 -14.19 2.48 -15.97
C PRO A 215 -12.80 1.98 -16.39
N GLY A 216 -12.61 1.73 -17.70
CA GLY A 216 -11.31 1.39 -18.27
C GLY A 216 -10.29 2.53 -18.14
N ALA A 217 -9.00 2.23 -18.35
CA ALA A 217 -7.92 3.22 -18.34
C ALA A 217 -8.09 4.33 -19.40
N SER A 218 -8.74 4.00 -20.52
CA SER A 218 -9.13 4.97 -21.57
C SER A 218 -10.32 5.84 -21.18
N GLY A 219 -10.98 5.54 -20.07
CA GLY A 219 -12.24 6.13 -19.62
C GLY A 219 -13.50 5.40 -20.12
N ARG A 220 -13.35 4.37 -20.97
CA ARG A 220 -14.47 3.63 -21.54
C ARG A 220 -15.35 2.98 -20.48
N LEU A 221 -16.65 3.04 -20.72
CA LEU A 221 -17.67 2.34 -19.96
C LEU A 221 -18.11 1.08 -20.71
N THR A 222 -17.86 -0.09 -20.13
CA THR A 222 -18.17 -1.39 -20.71
C THR A 222 -19.28 -2.08 -19.92
N SER A 223 -20.25 -2.70 -20.60
CA SER A 223 -21.26 -3.53 -19.93
C SER A 223 -20.62 -4.82 -19.40
N LEU A 224 -20.63 -4.99 -18.08
CA LEU A 224 -19.98 -6.13 -17.41
C LEU A 224 -20.79 -7.43 -17.57
N LYS A 225 -22.12 -7.33 -17.51
CA LYS A 225 -22.99 -8.51 -17.42
C LYS A 225 -22.77 -9.56 -18.51
N PRO A 226 -22.67 -9.23 -19.82
CA PRO A 226 -22.45 -10.25 -20.85
C PRO A 226 -21.13 -11.01 -20.69
N ILE A 227 -20.09 -10.32 -20.20
CA ILE A 227 -18.76 -10.91 -19.98
C ILE A 227 -18.81 -11.85 -18.78
N PHE A 228 -19.43 -11.43 -17.70
CA PHE A 228 -19.54 -12.21 -16.46
C PHE A 228 -20.46 -13.42 -16.65
N ASP A 229 -21.58 -13.26 -17.35
CA ASP A 229 -22.46 -14.39 -17.72
C ASP A 229 -21.72 -15.45 -18.57
N ALA A 230 -20.79 -15.04 -19.42
CA ALA A 230 -19.98 -15.97 -20.21
C ALA A 230 -18.95 -16.71 -19.34
N ALA A 231 -18.32 -16.03 -18.42
CA ALA A 231 -17.40 -16.66 -17.46
C ALA A 231 -18.10 -17.70 -16.57
N HIS A 232 -19.27 -17.36 -16.05
CA HIS A 232 -20.04 -18.28 -15.20
C HIS A 232 -20.50 -19.55 -15.92
N LYS A 233 -20.71 -19.50 -17.23
CA LYS A 233 -21.10 -20.71 -18.01
C LYS A 233 -20.03 -21.80 -18.00
N ILE A 234 -18.78 -21.44 -17.77
CA ILE A 234 -17.64 -22.37 -17.69
C ILE A 234 -17.05 -22.42 -16.29
N GLU A 235 -17.82 -21.99 -15.29
CA GLU A 235 -17.43 -21.99 -13.86
C GLU A 235 -16.19 -21.12 -13.55
N ALA A 236 -15.89 -20.15 -14.41
CA ALA A 236 -14.85 -19.16 -14.20
C ALA A 236 -15.33 -17.98 -13.33
N MET A 237 -14.42 -17.36 -12.59
CA MET A 237 -14.72 -16.27 -11.69
C MET A 237 -14.73 -14.92 -12.43
N ALA A 238 -15.64 -14.04 -12.05
CA ALA A 238 -15.84 -12.71 -12.60
C ALA A 238 -15.36 -11.61 -11.64
N VAL A 239 -14.38 -10.80 -12.06
CA VAL A 239 -13.76 -9.74 -11.25
C VAL A 239 -13.95 -8.39 -11.91
N ALA A 240 -14.37 -7.36 -11.15
CA ALA A 240 -14.31 -5.97 -11.58
C ALA A 240 -13.24 -5.20 -10.79
N VAL A 241 -12.44 -4.38 -11.47
CA VAL A 241 -11.59 -3.36 -10.84
C VAL A 241 -12.32 -2.02 -10.99
N ALA A 242 -12.88 -1.47 -9.92
CA ALA A 242 -13.88 -0.41 -10.02
C ALA A 242 -13.53 0.85 -9.22
N ASP A 243 -13.81 2.01 -9.83
CA ASP A 243 -13.73 3.33 -9.20
C ASP A 243 -15.01 3.60 -8.38
N LEU A 244 -14.91 3.69 -7.05
CA LEU A 244 -16.04 3.91 -6.16
C LEU A 244 -16.79 5.23 -6.41
N LEU A 245 -16.12 6.28 -6.90
CA LEU A 245 -16.79 7.53 -7.23
C LEU A 245 -17.65 7.39 -8.48
N ALA A 246 -17.15 6.68 -9.50
CA ALA A 246 -17.95 6.34 -10.68
C ALA A 246 -19.17 5.51 -10.31
N LEU A 247 -19.04 4.57 -9.37
CA LEU A 247 -20.15 3.75 -8.88
C LEU A 247 -21.27 4.54 -8.18
N CYS A 248 -21.05 5.81 -7.86
CA CYS A 248 -22.16 6.69 -7.43
C CYS A 248 -23.14 7.01 -8.58
N LEU A 249 -22.73 6.82 -9.83
CA LEU A 249 -23.54 7.13 -11.03
C LEU A 249 -23.82 5.92 -11.92
N ILE A 250 -22.92 4.94 -11.96
CA ILE A 250 -23.02 3.77 -12.84
C ILE A 250 -23.39 2.49 -12.07
N GLU A 251 -23.91 1.51 -12.80
CA GLU A 251 -24.36 0.22 -12.27
C GLU A 251 -23.27 -0.44 -11.42
N ALA A 252 -23.65 -0.97 -10.26
CA ALA A 252 -22.71 -1.65 -9.38
C ALA A 252 -22.31 -3.01 -9.97
N PRO A 253 -21.00 -3.36 -9.95
CA PRO A 253 -20.54 -4.63 -10.53
C PRO A 253 -21.18 -5.88 -9.91
N GLY A 254 -21.53 -5.83 -8.61
CA GLY A 254 -22.26 -6.93 -7.96
C GLY A 254 -23.64 -7.17 -8.56
N GLU A 255 -24.32 -6.12 -9.06
CA GLU A 255 -25.61 -6.23 -9.75
C GLU A 255 -25.44 -6.82 -11.16
N ALA A 256 -24.28 -6.59 -11.78
CA ALA A 256 -23.90 -7.18 -13.06
C ALA A 256 -23.39 -8.63 -12.96
N GLY A 257 -23.29 -9.17 -11.74
CA GLY A 257 -22.90 -10.55 -11.49
C GLY A 257 -21.43 -10.75 -11.15
N ALA A 258 -20.70 -9.72 -10.70
CA ALA A 258 -19.32 -9.90 -10.23
C ALA A 258 -19.24 -10.86 -9.03
N ASP A 259 -18.25 -11.75 -9.03
CA ASP A 259 -17.89 -12.56 -7.85
C ASP A 259 -17.03 -11.79 -6.88
N MET A 260 -16.19 -10.88 -7.41
CA MET A 260 -15.29 -10.01 -6.66
C MET A 260 -15.24 -8.62 -7.29
N VAL A 261 -15.11 -7.61 -6.43
CA VAL A 261 -14.87 -6.23 -6.84
C VAL A 261 -13.69 -5.69 -6.03
N VAL A 262 -12.71 -5.14 -6.72
CA VAL A 262 -11.50 -4.55 -6.13
C VAL A 262 -11.30 -3.14 -6.64
N GLY A 263 -10.44 -2.37 -5.97
CA GLY A 263 -10.11 -1.01 -6.38
C GLY A 263 -9.43 -0.23 -5.25
N THR A 264 -9.43 1.09 -5.37
CA THR A 264 -8.92 2.01 -4.35
C THR A 264 -10.02 2.93 -3.83
N THR A 265 -9.87 3.38 -2.58
CA THR A 265 -10.73 4.41 -1.98
C THR A 265 -10.09 5.79 -1.98
N GLN A 266 -9.00 5.99 -2.73
CA GLN A 266 -8.20 7.22 -2.71
C GLN A 266 -9.02 8.47 -2.97
N ARG A 267 -9.97 8.44 -3.92
CA ARG A 267 -10.85 9.58 -4.27
C ARG A 267 -11.78 10.02 -3.15
N PHE A 268 -11.86 9.28 -2.06
CA PHE A 268 -12.68 9.62 -0.89
C PHE A 268 -11.84 10.37 0.14
N GLY A 269 -11.33 11.53 -0.26
CA GLY A 269 -10.65 12.49 0.61
C GLY A 269 -9.22 12.09 1.02
N VAL A 270 -8.58 11.13 0.34
CA VAL A 270 -7.20 10.76 0.60
C VAL A 270 -6.29 11.42 -0.45
N PRO A 271 -5.28 12.22 -0.05
CA PRO A 271 -4.38 12.86 -0.99
C PRO A 271 -3.65 11.86 -1.90
N MET A 272 -3.24 12.30 -3.10
CA MET A 272 -2.47 11.46 -4.04
C MET A 272 -1.16 10.95 -3.45
N GLY A 273 -0.47 11.78 -2.66
CA GLY A 273 0.68 11.41 -1.85
C GLY A 273 1.84 10.79 -2.62
N PHE A 274 2.05 11.18 -3.87
CA PHE A 274 3.05 10.61 -4.76
C PHE A 274 2.91 9.07 -4.90
N GLY A 275 1.67 8.56 -4.83
CA GLY A 275 1.34 7.15 -4.99
C GLY A 275 0.75 6.45 -3.76
N GLY A 276 0.79 7.08 -2.62
CA GLY A 276 0.20 6.52 -1.40
C GLY A 276 0.83 6.99 -0.10
N PRO A 277 0.36 6.42 1.04
CA PRO A 277 -0.50 5.22 1.15
C PRO A 277 -1.96 5.47 0.77
N HIS A 278 -2.58 4.48 0.13
CA HIS A 278 -3.99 4.49 -0.21
C HIS A 278 -4.65 3.18 0.26
N ALA A 279 -5.87 3.27 0.80
CA ALA A 279 -6.61 2.08 1.15
C ALA A 279 -7.24 1.46 -0.10
N GLY A 280 -6.67 0.34 -0.57
CA GLY A 280 -7.33 -0.53 -1.52
C GLY A 280 -8.49 -1.28 -0.84
N TYR A 281 -9.37 -1.87 -1.62
CA TYR A 281 -10.46 -2.71 -1.13
C TYR A 281 -10.60 -3.99 -1.93
N LEU A 282 -11.17 -5.02 -1.29
CA LEU A 282 -11.61 -6.25 -1.92
C LEU A 282 -12.95 -6.64 -1.32
N ALA A 283 -13.96 -6.74 -2.18
CA ALA A 283 -15.31 -7.14 -1.82
C ALA A 283 -15.71 -8.40 -2.59
N VAL A 284 -16.44 -9.30 -1.94
CA VAL A 284 -16.81 -10.61 -2.49
C VAL A 284 -18.32 -10.86 -2.36
N ARG A 285 -18.84 -11.72 -3.25
CA ARG A 285 -20.17 -12.31 -3.08
C ARG A 285 -20.23 -13.21 -1.85
N ALA A 286 -21.42 -13.60 -1.45
CA ALA A 286 -21.60 -14.61 -0.41
C ALA A 286 -20.79 -15.88 -0.72
N ASP A 287 -20.40 -16.59 0.32
CA ASP A 287 -19.64 -17.85 0.32
C ASP A 287 -18.13 -17.74 0.04
N LEU A 288 -17.61 -16.57 -0.31
CA LEU A 288 -16.17 -16.34 -0.50
C LEU A 288 -15.48 -15.70 0.72
N GLU A 289 -16.19 -15.34 1.77
CA GLU A 289 -15.66 -14.63 2.95
C GLU A 289 -14.52 -15.39 3.64
N ARG A 290 -14.59 -16.74 3.64
CA ARG A 290 -13.55 -17.58 4.25
C ARG A 290 -12.27 -17.67 3.43
N SER A 291 -12.30 -17.27 2.18
CA SER A 291 -11.17 -17.33 1.26
C SER A 291 -10.55 -15.96 0.95
N MET A 292 -11.24 -14.85 1.34
CA MET A 292 -10.76 -13.49 1.04
C MET A 292 -9.56 -13.12 1.89
N PRO A 293 -8.60 -12.33 1.36
CA PRO A 293 -7.47 -11.79 2.09
C PRO A 293 -7.87 -10.59 2.97
N GLY A 294 -6.95 -10.18 3.83
CA GLY A 294 -7.12 -9.01 4.69
C GLY A 294 -8.00 -9.28 5.91
N ARG A 295 -8.10 -8.28 6.78
CA ARG A 295 -8.90 -8.39 8.01
C ARG A 295 -10.37 -8.15 7.73
N LEU A 296 -11.20 -8.73 8.58
CA LEU A 296 -12.64 -8.59 8.53
C LEU A 296 -13.17 -8.23 9.92
N VAL A 297 -13.91 -7.11 10.02
CA VAL A 297 -14.63 -6.71 11.23
C VAL A 297 -16.05 -7.28 11.18
N GLY A 298 -16.50 -7.83 12.29
CA GLY A 298 -17.84 -8.34 12.45
C GLY A 298 -18.53 -7.78 13.68
N VAL A 299 -19.85 -7.87 13.68
CA VAL A 299 -20.70 -7.51 14.82
C VAL A 299 -20.79 -8.68 15.78
N SER A 300 -20.67 -8.41 17.07
CA SER A 300 -20.80 -9.35 18.19
C SER A 300 -21.63 -8.68 19.28
N VAL A 301 -21.63 -9.26 20.46
CA VAL A 301 -22.22 -8.66 21.65
C VAL A 301 -21.19 -8.66 22.78
N ASP A 302 -21.27 -7.68 23.66
CA ASP A 302 -20.47 -7.62 24.88
C ASP A 302 -21.06 -8.52 26.00
N ALA A 303 -20.46 -8.46 27.21
CA ALA A 303 -20.90 -9.25 28.35
C ALA A 303 -22.32 -8.90 28.81
N ASP A 304 -22.79 -7.69 28.55
CA ASP A 304 -24.12 -7.19 28.93
C ASP A 304 -25.16 -7.40 27.80
N GLY A 305 -24.74 -7.96 26.67
CA GLY A 305 -25.60 -8.21 25.49
C GLY A 305 -25.76 -7.01 24.56
N ALA A 306 -25.03 -5.92 24.78
CA ALA A 306 -25.03 -4.78 23.88
C ALA A 306 -24.19 -5.04 22.61
N PRO A 307 -24.51 -4.41 21.44
CA PRO A 307 -23.71 -4.58 20.23
C PRO A 307 -22.25 -4.15 20.43
N ALA A 308 -21.35 -5.01 19.99
CA ALA A 308 -19.91 -4.79 20.03
C ALA A 308 -19.25 -5.25 18.73
N TYR A 309 -18.03 -4.80 18.46
CA TYR A 309 -17.29 -5.14 17.25
C TYR A 309 -16.05 -5.95 17.58
N ARG A 310 -15.63 -6.83 16.66
CA ARG A 310 -14.39 -7.60 16.78
C ARG A 310 -13.85 -8.00 15.41
N LEU A 311 -12.57 -8.35 15.35
CA LEU A 311 -12.04 -9.07 14.19
C LEU A 311 -12.67 -10.46 14.13
N THR A 312 -13.09 -10.88 12.95
CA THR A 312 -13.79 -12.14 12.72
C THR A 312 -13.11 -12.99 11.66
N LEU A 313 -13.44 -14.30 11.63
CA LEU A 313 -12.84 -15.30 10.73
C LEU A 313 -11.29 -15.32 10.75
N GLN A 314 -10.67 -15.01 11.88
CA GLN A 314 -9.21 -14.94 12.05
C GLN A 314 -8.49 -16.25 11.70
N THR A 315 -9.18 -17.40 11.77
CA THR A 315 -8.63 -18.72 11.43
C THR A 315 -8.12 -18.83 9.99
N ARG A 316 -8.46 -17.89 9.09
CA ARG A 316 -7.97 -17.81 7.71
C ARG A 316 -6.70 -17.00 7.57
N GLU A 317 -6.30 -16.24 8.61
CA GLU A 317 -5.15 -15.35 8.57
C GLU A 317 -3.80 -16.10 8.67
N GLN A 318 -2.74 -15.48 8.16
CA GLN A 318 -1.41 -16.09 8.03
C GLN A 318 -0.78 -16.49 9.37
N HIS A 319 -1.05 -15.78 10.46
CA HIS A 319 -0.52 -16.11 11.79
C HIS A 319 -1.08 -17.42 12.35
N ILE A 320 -2.20 -17.92 11.82
CA ILE A 320 -2.79 -19.22 12.18
C ILE A 320 -2.47 -20.28 11.12
N ARG A 321 -2.62 -19.95 9.84
CA ARG A 321 -2.49 -20.92 8.74
C ARG A 321 -1.06 -21.14 8.26
N ARG A 322 -0.14 -20.21 8.50
CA ARG A 322 1.27 -20.26 8.07
C ARG A 322 1.42 -20.60 6.58
N GLU A 323 2.08 -21.70 6.21
CA GLU A 323 2.27 -22.19 4.84
C GLU A 323 0.96 -22.50 4.09
N ARG A 324 -0.14 -22.66 4.80
CA ARG A 324 -1.49 -22.85 4.23
C ARG A 324 -2.24 -21.54 4.08
N ALA A 325 -1.62 -20.41 4.41
CA ALA A 325 -2.24 -19.10 4.26
C ALA A 325 -2.45 -18.78 2.77
N THR A 326 -3.56 -18.12 2.48
CA THR A 326 -3.92 -17.73 1.11
C THR A 326 -3.38 -16.38 0.69
N SER A 327 -2.87 -15.60 1.64
CA SER A 327 -2.25 -14.28 1.44
C SER A 327 -1.26 -14.00 2.57
N ASN A 328 -0.28 -13.15 2.31
CA ASN A 328 0.69 -12.69 3.29
C ASN A 328 0.32 -11.32 3.92
N ILE A 329 -0.81 -10.73 3.58
CA ILE A 329 -1.24 -9.41 4.08
C ILE A 329 -1.42 -9.46 5.59
N CYS A 330 -0.67 -8.60 6.30
CA CYS A 330 -0.73 -8.39 7.74
C CYS A 330 -1.02 -6.92 8.07
N THR A 331 -0.08 -6.02 7.79
CA THR A 331 -0.30 -4.57 7.81
C THR A 331 -1.07 -4.17 6.55
N ALA A 332 -2.12 -3.34 6.72
CA ALA A 332 -2.92 -2.78 5.64
C ALA A 332 -2.78 -1.25 5.63
N GLN A 333 -3.74 -0.52 5.11
CA GLN A 333 -3.76 0.96 5.07
C GLN A 333 -4.93 1.50 5.91
N VAL A 334 -4.97 1.11 7.19
CA VAL A 334 -6.14 1.29 8.06
C VAL A 334 -6.47 2.76 8.30
N LEU A 335 -5.48 3.62 8.56
CA LEU A 335 -5.74 5.05 8.79
C LEU A 335 -6.41 5.70 7.57
N LEU A 336 -5.98 5.33 6.36
CA LEU A 336 -6.54 5.84 5.11
C LEU A 336 -7.94 5.24 4.85
N ALA A 337 -8.18 4.00 5.25
CA ALA A 337 -9.52 3.40 5.21
C ALA A 337 -10.50 4.13 6.14
N VAL A 338 -10.04 4.50 7.34
CA VAL A 338 -10.83 5.34 8.26
C VAL A 338 -11.14 6.70 7.62
N MET A 339 -10.14 7.37 7.03
CA MET A 339 -10.37 8.65 6.33
C MET A 339 -11.41 8.52 5.22
N ALA A 340 -11.30 7.51 4.36
CA ALA A 340 -12.23 7.27 3.27
C ALA A 340 -13.64 6.92 3.75
N GLY A 341 -13.76 6.09 4.78
CA GLY A 341 -15.03 5.78 5.41
C GLY A 341 -15.71 7.01 6.01
N MET A 342 -14.92 7.87 6.69
CA MET A 342 -15.42 9.11 7.28
C MET A 342 -15.75 10.18 6.23
N PHE A 343 -15.09 10.19 5.07
CA PHE A 343 -15.46 11.00 3.91
C PHE A 343 -16.89 10.65 3.44
N ALA A 344 -17.17 9.36 3.31
CA ALA A 344 -18.51 8.88 2.95
C ALA A 344 -19.56 9.20 4.03
N VAL A 345 -19.21 9.09 5.31
CA VAL A 345 -20.07 9.48 6.44
C VAL A 345 -20.39 10.98 6.42
N TYR A 346 -19.39 11.81 6.11
CA TYR A 346 -19.53 13.27 6.10
C TYR A 346 -20.37 13.77 4.91
N HIS A 347 -20.08 13.28 3.71
CA HIS A 347 -20.80 13.69 2.49
C HIS A 347 -22.15 13.01 2.31
N GLY A 348 -22.26 11.77 2.79
CA GLY A 348 -23.44 10.93 2.58
C GLY A 348 -23.70 10.59 1.11
N PRO A 349 -24.75 9.81 0.82
CA PRO A 349 -25.03 9.37 -0.56
C PRO A 349 -25.31 10.52 -1.52
N LYS A 350 -25.94 11.60 -1.05
CA LYS A 350 -26.25 12.78 -1.88
C LYS A 350 -25.00 13.58 -2.20
N GLY A 351 -24.11 13.79 -1.22
CA GLY A 351 -22.86 14.53 -1.42
C GLY A 351 -21.92 13.79 -2.36
N LEU A 352 -21.72 12.49 -2.17
CA LEU A 352 -20.90 11.68 -3.09
C LEU A 352 -21.45 11.70 -4.52
N ARG A 353 -22.78 11.55 -4.68
CA ARG A 353 -23.39 11.66 -6.00
C ARG A 353 -23.19 13.04 -6.61
N SER A 354 -23.27 14.12 -5.82
CA SER A 354 -23.04 15.48 -6.31
C SER A 354 -21.60 15.66 -6.81
N ILE A 355 -20.60 15.17 -6.06
CA ILE A 355 -19.18 15.19 -6.47
C ILE A 355 -18.99 14.42 -7.78
N ALA A 356 -19.51 13.21 -7.86
CA ALA A 356 -19.41 12.38 -9.08
C ALA A 356 -20.09 13.06 -10.29
N LEU A 357 -21.26 13.66 -10.11
CA LEU A 357 -21.97 14.40 -11.17
C LEU A 357 -21.18 15.60 -11.66
N GLU A 358 -20.60 16.37 -10.75
CA GLU A 358 -19.84 17.56 -11.13
C GLU A 358 -18.59 17.19 -11.93
N VAL A 359 -17.86 16.16 -11.49
CA VAL A 359 -16.69 15.63 -12.19
C VAL A 359 -17.06 15.16 -13.60
N HIS A 360 -18.11 14.35 -13.72
CA HIS A 360 -18.61 13.85 -15.00
C HIS A 360 -19.04 14.97 -15.95
N GLN A 361 -19.80 15.96 -15.46
CA GLN A 361 -20.28 17.07 -16.27
C GLN A 361 -19.14 17.99 -16.72
N LYS A 362 -18.14 18.22 -15.88
CA LYS A 362 -16.92 18.96 -16.23
C LYS A 362 -16.16 18.25 -17.37
N ALA A 363 -15.97 16.94 -17.24
CA ALA A 363 -15.30 16.13 -18.26
C ALA A 363 -16.06 16.16 -19.60
N GLN A 364 -17.40 16.03 -19.56
CA GLN A 364 -18.22 16.12 -20.78
C GLN A 364 -18.17 17.50 -21.43
N ALA A 365 -18.23 18.57 -20.64
CA ALA A 365 -18.17 19.94 -21.16
C ALA A 365 -16.81 20.20 -21.85
N LEU A 366 -15.72 19.75 -21.25
CA LEU A 366 -14.39 19.86 -21.84
C LEU A 366 -14.27 19.03 -23.12
N ALA A 367 -14.70 17.77 -23.09
CA ALA A 367 -14.67 16.90 -24.28
C ALA A 367 -15.46 17.47 -25.46
N ASN A 368 -16.61 18.11 -25.19
CA ASN A 368 -17.41 18.78 -26.21
C ASN A 368 -16.67 19.99 -26.79
N SER A 369 -16.04 20.83 -25.96
CA SER A 369 -15.24 21.97 -26.42
C SER A 369 -14.09 21.53 -27.33
N ILE A 370 -13.41 20.41 -26.98
CA ILE A 370 -12.31 19.83 -27.78
C ILE A 370 -12.83 19.28 -29.12
N ARG A 371 -14.02 18.63 -29.14
CA ARG A 371 -14.66 18.20 -30.40
C ARG A 371 -15.03 19.37 -31.28
N GLU A 372 -15.58 20.44 -30.71
CA GLU A 372 -15.93 21.67 -31.44
C GLU A 372 -14.69 22.38 -32.03
N ALA A 373 -13.51 22.21 -31.40
CA ALA A 373 -12.24 22.66 -31.94
C ALA A 373 -11.71 21.78 -33.08
N GLY A 374 -12.42 20.71 -33.46
CA GLY A 374 -12.07 19.84 -34.60
C GLY A 374 -11.23 18.61 -34.22
N HIS A 375 -11.07 18.29 -32.94
CA HIS A 375 -10.32 17.12 -32.49
C HIS A 375 -11.22 15.90 -32.29
N THR A 376 -10.66 14.71 -32.47
CA THR A 376 -11.35 13.44 -32.24
C THR A 376 -11.17 13.01 -30.77
N VAL A 377 -12.28 12.91 -30.06
CA VAL A 377 -12.35 12.30 -28.73
C VAL A 377 -12.80 10.86 -28.90
N SER A 378 -12.02 9.89 -28.41
CA SER A 378 -12.16 8.46 -28.69
C SER A 378 -13.49 7.85 -28.24
N GLU A 379 -14.01 8.27 -27.10
CA GLU A 379 -15.23 7.72 -26.51
C GLU A 379 -16.34 8.80 -26.45
N GLU A 380 -17.58 8.38 -26.69
CA GLU A 380 -18.75 9.25 -26.44
C GLU A 380 -19.24 9.13 -25.01
N ASN A 381 -19.10 7.93 -24.43
CA ASN A 381 -19.56 7.57 -23.10
C ASN A 381 -18.37 7.24 -22.19
N PHE A 382 -18.12 8.06 -21.20
CA PHE A 382 -17.05 7.92 -20.22
C PHE A 382 -17.51 8.53 -18.90
N PHE A 383 -16.78 8.24 -17.82
CA PHE A 383 -17.09 8.89 -16.53
C PHE A 383 -16.36 10.24 -16.40
N ASP A 384 -15.05 10.25 -16.27
CA ASP A 384 -14.23 11.43 -16.00
C ASP A 384 -12.96 11.52 -16.87
N THR A 385 -12.64 10.45 -17.57
CA THR A 385 -11.43 10.29 -18.38
C THR A 385 -11.82 10.07 -19.83
N PHE A 386 -11.09 10.71 -20.76
CA PHE A 386 -11.24 10.51 -22.18
C PHE A 386 -9.90 10.72 -22.91
N GLN A 387 -9.79 10.18 -24.12
CA GLN A 387 -8.60 10.32 -24.95
C GLN A 387 -8.90 11.19 -26.18
N VAL A 388 -7.89 11.99 -26.56
CA VAL A 388 -7.90 12.76 -27.81
C VAL A 388 -6.89 12.13 -28.76
N THR A 389 -7.36 11.70 -29.93
CA THR A 389 -6.58 10.92 -30.90
C THR A 389 -6.31 11.69 -32.19
N GLY A 390 -5.29 11.28 -32.95
CA GLY A 390 -4.92 11.91 -34.21
C GLY A 390 -4.24 13.28 -34.05
N VAL A 391 -3.64 13.54 -32.89
CA VAL A 391 -2.98 14.81 -32.53
C VAL A 391 -1.45 14.64 -32.43
N ASP A 392 -0.73 15.73 -32.37
CA ASP A 392 0.67 15.73 -31.88
C ASP A 392 0.65 15.80 -30.35
N ALA A 393 0.70 14.63 -29.72
CA ALA A 393 0.57 14.50 -28.27
C ALA A 393 1.71 15.22 -27.52
N LYS A 394 2.93 15.16 -28.04
CA LYS A 394 4.10 15.84 -27.41
C LYS A 394 3.98 17.36 -27.47
N ALA A 395 3.52 17.91 -28.62
CA ALA A 395 3.31 19.34 -28.74
C ALA A 395 2.18 19.85 -27.82
N LEU A 396 1.08 19.10 -27.71
CA LEU A 396 -0.01 19.43 -26.77
C LEU A 396 0.42 19.32 -25.32
N PHE A 397 1.17 18.28 -24.96
CA PHE A 397 1.75 18.15 -23.63
C PHE A 397 2.63 19.36 -23.29
N ALA A 398 3.58 19.71 -24.19
CA ALA A 398 4.47 20.87 -23.97
C ALA A 398 3.69 22.19 -23.85
N LYS A 399 2.61 22.37 -24.62
CA LYS A 399 1.72 23.52 -24.52
C LYS A 399 0.95 23.54 -23.18
N GLY A 400 0.47 22.38 -22.72
CA GLY A 400 -0.18 22.24 -21.40
C GLY A 400 0.77 22.61 -20.26
N ARG A 401 2.04 22.20 -20.36
CA ARG A 401 3.08 22.53 -19.36
C ARG A 401 3.32 24.04 -19.20
N GLN A 402 3.05 24.86 -20.21
CA GLN A 402 3.11 26.32 -20.12
C GLN A 402 2.01 26.90 -19.22
N HIS A 403 0.96 26.14 -18.93
CA HIS A 403 -0.15 26.49 -18.06
C HIS A 403 -0.15 25.67 -16.75
N ASP A 404 0.98 25.04 -16.39
CA ASP A 404 1.11 24.16 -15.22
C ASP A 404 0.11 22.99 -15.22
N LEU A 405 -0.22 22.48 -16.41
CA LEU A 405 -1.07 21.29 -16.60
C LEU A 405 -0.20 20.09 -16.94
N THR A 406 -0.51 18.93 -16.37
CA THR A 406 0.15 17.67 -16.69
C THR A 406 -0.89 16.66 -17.18
N MET A 407 -0.97 16.49 -18.50
CA MET A 407 -1.80 15.50 -19.17
C MET A 407 -1.00 14.21 -19.39
N LEU A 408 -1.67 13.10 -19.70
CA LEU A 408 -1.01 11.83 -19.96
C LEU A 408 -0.80 11.60 -21.46
N VAL A 409 0.46 11.52 -21.88
CA VAL A 409 0.80 11.08 -23.25
C VAL A 409 0.74 9.55 -23.30
N ILE A 410 -0.17 9.01 -24.11
CA ILE A 410 -0.31 7.56 -24.32
C ILE A 410 0.67 7.09 -25.39
N ASP A 411 0.68 7.78 -26.54
CA ASP A 411 1.59 7.55 -27.65
C ASP A 411 1.81 8.88 -28.42
N GLU A 412 2.49 8.84 -29.58
CA GLU A 412 2.80 10.03 -30.36
C GLU A 412 1.54 10.79 -30.86
N LYS A 413 0.40 10.11 -30.97
CA LYS A 413 -0.85 10.62 -31.55
C LYS A 413 -2.02 10.64 -30.58
N THR A 414 -1.81 10.22 -29.35
CA THR A 414 -2.90 10.07 -28.36
C THR A 414 -2.50 10.70 -27.03
N ILE A 415 -3.36 11.57 -26.50
CA ILE A 415 -3.24 12.16 -25.18
C ILE A 415 -4.51 11.86 -24.37
N SER A 416 -4.35 11.50 -23.09
CA SER A 416 -5.44 11.25 -22.17
C SER A 416 -5.61 12.39 -21.20
N ILE A 417 -6.85 12.68 -20.83
CA ILE A 417 -7.24 13.75 -19.91
C ILE A 417 -8.23 13.17 -18.90
N SER A 418 -7.86 13.27 -17.62
CA SER A 418 -8.72 12.87 -16.49
C SER A 418 -9.11 14.09 -15.67
N ILE A 419 -10.39 14.22 -15.37
CA ILE A 419 -10.96 15.31 -14.57
C ILE A 419 -11.29 14.78 -13.18
N ASP A 420 -10.90 15.51 -12.14
CA ASP A 420 -11.24 15.21 -10.76
C ASP A 420 -11.97 16.37 -10.08
N GLU A 421 -12.30 16.22 -8.80
CA GLU A 421 -13.09 17.24 -8.07
C GLU A 421 -12.31 18.56 -7.87
N THR A 422 -10.98 18.55 -7.95
CA THR A 422 -10.15 19.75 -7.77
C THR A 422 -10.05 20.62 -9.02
N VAL A 423 -10.43 20.09 -10.19
CA VAL A 423 -10.38 20.81 -11.47
C VAL A 423 -11.43 21.92 -11.49
N SER A 424 -10.96 23.16 -11.58
CA SER A 424 -11.83 24.35 -11.67
C SER A 424 -12.25 24.66 -13.11
N VAL A 425 -13.20 25.59 -13.29
CA VAL A 425 -13.61 26.07 -14.62
C VAL A 425 -12.47 26.79 -15.33
N GLU A 426 -11.62 27.48 -14.60
CA GLU A 426 -10.41 28.12 -15.14
C GLU A 426 -9.45 27.09 -15.74
N VAL A 427 -9.25 25.97 -15.04
CA VAL A 427 -8.46 24.84 -15.56
C VAL A 427 -9.09 24.24 -16.81
N LEU A 428 -10.41 24.04 -16.85
CA LEU A 428 -11.10 23.58 -18.06
C LEU A 428 -10.86 24.52 -19.25
N ASN A 429 -10.91 25.84 -19.01
CA ASN A 429 -10.64 26.84 -20.03
C ASN A 429 -9.19 26.80 -20.53
N GLN A 430 -8.23 26.61 -19.63
CA GLN A 430 -6.81 26.45 -19.99
C GLN A 430 -6.62 25.19 -20.85
N VAL A 431 -7.18 24.04 -20.44
CA VAL A 431 -7.11 22.81 -21.25
C VAL A 431 -7.77 23.01 -22.61
N SER A 432 -8.98 23.57 -22.66
CA SER A 432 -9.64 23.87 -23.94
C SER A 432 -8.76 24.72 -24.86
N SER A 433 -8.12 25.77 -24.32
CA SER A 433 -7.22 26.65 -25.10
C SER A 433 -5.98 25.93 -25.63
N VAL A 434 -5.46 24.91 -24.92
CA VAL A 434 -4.35 24.05 -25.38
C VAL A 434 -4.73 23.38 -26.71
N PHE A 435 -5.98 22.96 -26.85
CA PHE A 435 -6.54 22.33 -28.06
C PHE A 435 -7.10 23.34 -29.08
N GLY A 436 -6.97 24.65 -28.83
CA GLY A 436 -7.52 25.68 -29.72
C GLY A 436 -9.04 25.87 -29.59
N GLY A 437 -9.63 25.32 -28.54
CA GLY A 437 -11.06 25.44 -28.27
C GLY A 437 -11.46 26.78 -27.63
N LYS A 438 -12.76 27.03 -27.56
CA LYS A 438 -13.36 28.18 -26.89
C LYS A 438 -13.41 27.95 -25.38
N PRO A 439 -13.62 29.02 -24.58
CA PRO A 439 -13.92 28.86 -23.15
C PRO A 439 -15.07 27.90 -22.92
N VAL A 440 -14.90 26.99 -21.95
CA VAL A 440 -15.91 26.01 -21.58
C VAL A 440 -17.03 26.69 -20.80
N GLU A 441 -18.24 26.70 -21.34
CA GLU A 441 -19.42 27.12 -20.60
C GLU A 441 -19.87 25.98 -19.66
N PHE A 442 -19.52 26.09 -18.39
CA PHE A 442 -19.90 25.09 -17.38
C PHE A 442 -20.85 25.71 -16.33
N LYS A 443 -21.97 25.04 -16.16
CA LYS A 443 -22.88 25.29 -15.06
C LYS A 443 -23.30 23.93 -14.49
N PHE A 444 -23.00 23.71 -13.23
CA PHE A 444 -23.38 22.48 -12.55
C PHE A 444 -24.90 22.28 -12.56
N ASP A 445 -25.35 21.13 -13.09
CA ASP A 445 -26.72 20.66 -13.03
C ASP A 445 -26.84 19.51 -12.03
N GLY A 446 -27.24 19.81 -10.81
CA GLY A 446 -27.41 18.82 -9.74
C GLY A 446 -28.50 17.77 -10.02
N ALA A 447 -29.33 17.96 -11.06
CA ALA A 447 -30.33 16.98 -11.45
C ALA A 447 -29.78 15.82 -12.28
N GLY A 448 -28.63 16.01 -12.95
CA GLY A 448 -28.01 14.98 -13.79
C GLY A 448 -28.86 14.57 -14.99
N SER A 449 -29.55 15.53 -15.61
CA SER A 449 -30.60 15.29 -16.60
C SER A 449 -30.11 14.75 -17.97
N LYS A 450 -28.79 14.71 -18.22
CA LYS A 450 -28.22 14.31 -19.51
C LYS A 450 -26.87 13.59 -19.34
N LEU A 451 -26.85 12.52 -18.53
CA LEU A 451 -25.64 11.74 -18.37
C LEU A 451 -25.40 10.87 -19.61
N LYS A 452 -24.14 10.82 -20.06
CA LYS A 452 -23.69 9.92 -21.15
C LYS A 452 -22.94 8.75 -20.53
N LEU A 453 -23.69 7.80 -19.98
CA LEU A 453 -23.16 6.65 -19.25
C LEU A 453 -23.44 5.30 -19.96
N ALA A 454 -23.56 5.31 -21.27
CA ALA A 454 -23.80 4.10 -22.09
C ALA A 454 -25.06 3.29 -21.67
N GLY A 455 -26.01 3.90 -20.99
CA GLY A 455 -27.17 3.21 -20.44
C GLY A 455 -26.90 2.44 -19.14
N LEU A 456 -25.72 2.61 -18.58
CA LEU A 456 -25.27 1.95 -17.33
C LEU A 456 -25.59 2.79 -16.08
N ASP A 457 -26.63 3.62 -16.12
CA ASP A 457 -27.02 4.47 -14.99
C ASP A 457 -27.36 3.63 -13.76
N ARG A 458 -26.78 3.99 -12.62
CA ARG A 458 -27.09 3.36 -11.35
C ARG A 458 -28.55 3.56 -10.94
N LYS A 459 -29.24 2.46 -10.65
CA LYS A 459 -30.64 2.45 -10.22
C LYS A 459 -30.79 2.11 -8.74
N SER A 460 -29.86 1.36 -8.19
CA SER A 460 -29.87 0.95 -6.79
C SER A 460 -29.52 2.09 -5.84
N LYS A 461 -30.11 2.04 -4.66
CA LYS A 461 -29.73 2.90 -3.53
C LYS A 461 -28.44 2.37 -2.91
N TYR A 462 -27.65 3.26 -2.34
CA TYR A 462 -26.43 2.95 -1.59
C TYR A 462 -26.33 3.86 -0.36
N LEU A 463 -25.50 3.49 0.61
CA LEU A 463 -25.26 4.21 1.86
C LEU A 463 -26.56 4.54 2.60
N THR A 464 -27.45 3.54 2.67
CA THR A 464 -28.76 3.72 3.31
C THR A 464 -28.70 3.62 4.83
N HIS A 465 -27.61 3.08 5.40
CA HIS A 465 -27.42 3.00 6.83
C HIS A 465 -27.38 4.39 7.47
N GLN A 466 -27.92 4.50 8.69
CA GLN A 466 -28.09 5.77 9.39
C GLN A 466 -26.79 6.55 9.55
N VAL A 467 -25.64 5.89 9.74
CA VAL A 467 -24.34 6.54 9.92
C VAL A 467 -23.98 7.46 8.74
N PHE A 468 -24.33 7.07 7.51
CA PHE A 468 -24.09 7.88 6.30
C PHE A 468 -25.14 8.98 6.08
N ASN A 469 -26.10 9.14 6.98
CA ASN A 469 -27.22 10.09 6.85
C ASN A 469 -27.39 10.98 8.09
N THR A 470 -26.40 11.02 8.98
CA THR A 470 -26.51 11.74 10.27
C THR A 470 -25.44 12.82 10.47
N HIS A 471 -24.18 12.59 10.04
CA HIS A 471 -23.02 13.39 10.46
C HIS A 471 -22.54 14.38 9.37
N HIS A 472 -23.48 15.13 8.76
CA HIS A 472 -23.20 16.02 7.61
C HIS A 472 -22.75 17.43 7.99
N SER A 473 -22.88 17.85 9.26
CA SER A 473 -22.31 19.12 9.71
C SER A 473 -20.94 18.91 10.31
N GLU A 474 -20.05 19.91 10.20
CA GLU A 474 -18.71 19.87 10.77
C GLU A 474 -18.74 19.54 12.28
N THR A 475 -19.62 20.18 13.05
CA THR A 475 -19.76 19.90 14.48
C THR A 475 -20.25 18.48 14.77
N ALA A 476 -21.21 17.96 13.99
CA ALA A 476 -21.69 16.59 14.17
C ALA A 476 -20.59 15.58 13.88
N MET A 477 -19.82 15.79 12.80
CA MET A 477 -18.69 14.95 12.43
C MET A 477 -17.57 15.01 13.47
N LEU A 478 -17.22 16.20 13.96
CA LEU A 478 -16.23 16.38 15.02
C LEU A 478 -16.58 15.58 16.28
N ARG A 479 -17.86 15.68 16.73
CA ARG A 479 -18.35 14.94 17.90
C ARG A 479 -18.38 13.43 17.66
N TYR A 480 -18.67 12.99 16.45
CA TYR A 480 -18.65 11.58 16.09
C TYR A 480 -17.21 11.02 16.15
N LEU A 481 -16.25 11.70 15.52
CA LEU A 481 -14.85 11.32 15.56
C LEU A 481 -14.28 11.30 16.98
N LYS A 482 -14.65 12.30 17.80
CA LYS A 482 -14.23 12.36 19.21
C LYS A 482 -14.81 11.19 20.01
N ARG A 483 -16.09 10.88 19.83
CA ARG A 483 -16.73 9.73 20.48
C ARG A 483 -16.02 8.43 20.13
N LEU A 484 -15.69 8.19 18.85
CA LEU A 484 -14.98 6.98 18.44
C LEU A 484 -13.60 6.91 19.08
N ALA A 485 -12.83 8.00 19.05
CA ALA A 485 -11.51 8.05 19.67
C ALA A 485 -11.56 7.79 21.20
N ASP A 486 -12.64 8.17 21.88
CA ASP A 486 -12.80 7.95 23.33
C ASP A 486 -13.02 6.47 23.69
N PHE A 487 -13.54 5.67 22.77
CA PHE A 487 -13.66 4.20 22.93
C PHE A 487 -12.40 3.43 22.60
N ASP A 488 -11.31 4.13 22.25
CA ASP A 488 -10.05 3.52 21.86
C ASP A 488 -8.93 3.82 22.89
N TYR A 489 -7.94 2.97 22.87
CA TYR A 489 -6.68 3.19 23.60
C TYR A 489 -5.54 3.28 22.58
N ALA A 490 -4.81 4.39 22.62
CA ALA A 490 -3.68 4.67 21.74
C ALA A 490 -2.51 5.22 22.57
N LEU A 491 -1.34 5.40 21.95
CA LEU A 491 -0.12 5.79 22.67
C LEU A 491 -0.16 7.22 23.26
N ASP A 492 -1.09 8.06 22.80
CA ASP A 492 -1.37 9.37 23.38
C ASP A 492 -2.07 9.29 24.76
N ARG A 493 -2.62 8.13 25.12
CA ARG A 493 -3.23 7.87 26.44
C ARG A 493 -2.31 7.14 27.40
N GLY A 494 -1.43 6.27 26.89
CA GLY A 494 -0.52 5.49 27.71
C GLY A 494 0.14 4.36 26.94
N MET A 495 0.95 3.56 27.64
CA MET A 495 1.62 2.40 27.04
C MET A 495 0.61 1.34 26.65
N ILE A 496 0.81 0.77 25.46
CA ILE A 496 0.07 -0.41 24.99
C ILE A 496 0.96 -1.63 25.20
N PRO A 497 0.50 -2.68 25.89
CA PRO A 497 1.26 -3.93 26.04
C PRO A 497 1.30 -4.66 24.70
N LEU A 498 2.47 -4.68 24.04
CA LEU A 498 2.70 -5.30 22.76
C LEU A 498 3.71 -6.43 22.87
N GLY A 499 3.39 -7.58 22.29
CA GLY A 499 4.24 -8.76 22.34
C GLY A 499 5.28 -8.85 21.22
N SER A 500 4.98 -8.33 20.04
CA SER A 500 5.76 -8.64 18.83
C SER A 500 6.42 -7.42 18.18
N CYS A 501 6.21 -6.20 18.69
CA CYS A 501 6.73 -5.01 18.03
C CYS A 501 6.94 -3.90 19.05
N THR A 502 8.09 -3.27 18.96
CA THR A 502 8.36 -2.05 19.72
C THR A 502 7.89 -0.86 18.91
N MET A 503 6.69 -0.37 19.17
CA MET A 503 6.22 0.86 18.54
C MET A 503 7.00 2.05 19.11
N LYS A 504 7.56 2.88 18.23
CA LYS A 504 8.14 4.15 18.61
C LYS A 504 7.03 5.19 18.73
N LEU A 505 7.13 6.02 19.74
CA LEU A 505 6.28 7.20 19.82
C LEU A 505 6.61 8.15 18.67
N ASN A 506 5.58 8.65 18.01
CA ASN A 506 5.76 9.62 16.95
C ASN A 506 6.03 11.00 17.52
N SER A 507 7.00 11.69 16.95
CA SER A 507 7.17 13.12 17.17
C SER A 507 6.06 13.88 16.44
N THR A 508 5.55 14.94 17.04
CA THR A 508 4.57 15.81 16.36
C THR A 508 5.19 16.49 15.15
N THR A 509 6.44 16.91 15.25
CA THR A 509 7.18 17.60 14.20
C THR A 509 7.36 16.74 12.93
N GLU A 510 7.65 15.44 13.09
CA GLU A 510 7.84 14.56 11.92
C GLU A 510 6.56 14.33 11.10
N MET A 511 5.39 14.52 11.70
CA MET A 511 4.10 14.40 11.04
C MET A 511 3.71 15.63 10.21
N GLU A 512 4.35 16.78 10.43
CA GLU A 512 3.91 18.05 9.82
C GLU A 512 3.99 18.04 8.30
N ALA A 513 5.03 17.44 7.74
CA ALA A 513 5.27 17.44 6.29
C ALA A 513 4.27 16.61 5.49
N VAL A 514 3.59 15.65 6.11
CA VAL A 514 2.64 14.72 5.44
C VAL A 514 1.48 15.46 4.76
N THR A 515 1.11 16.62 5.29
CA THR A 515 -0.01 17.43 4.76
C THR A 515 0.43 18.62 3.94
N TRP A 516 1.75 18.79 3.70
CA TRP A 516 2.22 19.86 2.82
C TRP A 516 1.88 19.52 1.37
N PRO A 517 1.30 20.48 0.61
CA PRO A 517 0.89 20.22 -0.77
C PRO A 517 2.00 19.69 -1.66
N GLU A 518 3.25 20.16 -1.44
CA GLU A 518 4.42 19.76 -2.20
C GLU A 518 4.81 18.28 -2.02
N PHE A 519 4.27 17.61 -1.00
CA PHE A 519 4.41 16.17 -0.79
C PHE A 519 3.07 15.43 -1.00
N SER A 520 1.95 16.02 -0.56
CA SER A 520 0.65 15.35 -0.58
C SER A 520 -0.08 15.39 -1.93
N ASN A 521 0.20 16.40 -2.79
CA ASN A 521 -0.56 16.62 -4.03
C ASN A 521 0.22 16.23 -5.30
N LEU A 522 1.34 15.53 -5.18
CA LEU A 522 2.09 15.04 -6.32
C LEU A 522 1.49 13.72 -6.84
N HIS A 523 1.39 13.63 -8.17
CA HIS A 523 0.96 12.40 -8.83
C HIS A 523 2.17 11.44 -8.98
N PRO A 524 2.02 10.11 -8.78
CA PRO A 524 3.13 9.16 -8.84
C PRO A 524 3.82 9.07 -10.20
N PHE A 525 3.14 9.47 -11.27
CA PHE A 525 3.67 9.49 -12.63
C PHE A 525 4.00 10.90 -13.14
N SER A 526 4.15 11.85 -12.22
CA SER A 526 4.59 13.22 -12.57
C SER A 526 5.95 13.21 -13.28
N PRO A 527 6.20 14.13 -14.22
CA PRO A 527 7.51 14.30 -14.87
C PRO A 527 8.64 14.45 -13.86
N LYS A 528 9.82 13.92 -14.18
CA LYS A 528 11.00 13.92 -13.30
C LYS A 528 11.36 15.32 -12.80
N GLU A 529 11.23 16.32 -13.65
CA GLU A 529 11.54 17.73 -13.32
C GLU A 529 10.60 18.33 -12.26
N ASP A 530 9.42 17.76 -12.06
CA ASP A 530 8.45 18.23 -11.07
C ASP A 530 8.65 17.63 -9.68
N ILE A 531 9.48 16.58 -9.55
CA ILE A 531 9.59 15.73 -8.35
C ILE A 531 11.03 15.68 -7.80
N THR A 532 11.90 16.59 -8.22
CA THR A 532 13.34 16.54 -7.88
C THR A 532 13.60 16.57 -6.38
N GLY A 533 12.81 17.33 -5.63
CA GLY A 533 12.93 17.38 -4.17
C GLY A 533 12.52 16.07 -3.50
N TYR A 534 11.49 15.41 -4.04
CA TYR A 534 11.06 14.10 -3.53
C TYR A 534 12.11 13.03 -3.82
N LEU A 535 12.66 13.02 -5.03
CA LEU A 535 13.71 12.06 -5.41
C LEU A 535 14.97 12.25 -4.56
N ALA A 536 15.34 13.48 -4.21
CA ALA A 536 16.45 13.74 -3.30
C ALA A 536 16.19 13.18 -1.90
N LEU A 537 15.01 13.41 -1.32
CA LEU A 537 14.60 12.86 -0.02
C LEU A 537 14.63 11.33 -0.02
N ILE A 538 14.10 10.69 -1.07
CA ILE A 538 14.10 9.24 -1.24
C ILE A 538 15.53 8.70 -1.28
N SER A 539 16.40 9.30 -2.09
CA SER A 539 17.81 8.89 -2.24
C SER A 539 18.59 9.00 -0.93
N GLU A 540 18.36 10.05 -0.15
CA GLU A 540 18.98 10.19 1.18
C GLU A 540 18.49 9.09 2.13
N LEU A 541 17.19 8.81 2.16
CA LEU A 541 16.63 7.76 3.01
C LEU A 541 17.13 6.37 2.60
N GLU A 542 17.20 6.06 1.30
CA GLU A 542 17.78 4.80 0.80
C GLU A 542 19.24 4.64 1.23
N THR A 543 20.03 5.73 1.13
CA THR A 543 21.44 5.74 1.55
C THR A 543 21.57 5.43 3.05
N TRP A 544 20.73 6.04 3.89
CA TRP A 544 20.77 5.79 5.34
C TRP A 544 20.32 4.37 5.69
N LEU A 545 19.32 3.84 5.00
CA LEU A 545 18.89 2.47 5.20
C LEU A 545 19.94 1.44 4.74
N CYS A 546 20.68 1.73 3.66
CA CYS A 546 21.87 0.93 3.28
C CYS A 546 22.91 0.93 4.39
N ASP A 547 23.23 2.10 4.96
CA ASP A 547 24.21 2.17 6.05
C ASP A 547 23.76 1.38 7.29
N VAL A 548 22.52 1.58 7.74
CA VAL A 548 21.97 0.90 8.93
C VAL A 548 21.98 -0.62 8.77
N THR A 549 21.70 -1.12 7.58
CA THR A 549 21.54 -2.56 7.32
C THR A 549 22.82 -3.23 6.83
N GLY A 550 23.77 -2.46 6.28
CA GLY A 550 24.99 -2.99 5.66
C GLY A 550 24.75 -3.62 4.28
N TYR A 551 23.69 -3.24 3.60
CA TYR A 551 23.37 -3.63 2.22
C TYR A 551 23.81 -2.56 1.22
N ASP A 552 23.76 -2.90 -0.07
CA ASP A 552 24.26 -2.07 -1.18
C ASP A 552 23.15 -1.29 -1.88
N ALA A 553 21.91 -1.76 -1.81
CA ALA A 553 20.76 -1.14 -2.47
C ALA A 553 19.48 -1.31 -1.63
N VAL A 554 18.57 -0.35 -1.76
CA VAL A 554 17.25 -0.35 -1.11
C VAL A 554 16.18 0.04 -2.13
N SER A 555 15.00 -0.57 -2.03
CA SER A 555 13.78 -0.11 -2.70
C SER A 555 12.73 0.23 -1.65
N LEU A 556 12.15 1.43 -1.77
CA LEU A 556 11.07 1.92 -0.90
C LEU A 556 9.66 1.59 -1.45
N GLN A 557 9.57 0.83 -2.53
CA GLN A 557 8.30 0.55 -3.20
C GLN A 557 7.31 -0.31 -2.39
N PRO A 558 7.72 -1.29 -1.57
CA PRO A 558 6.75 -2.14 -0.86
C PRO A 558 5.87 -1.35 0.12
N ASN A 559 4.55 -1.53 0.04
CA ASN A 559 3.54 -0.86 0.87
C ASN A 559 3.36 -1.49 2.28
N ALA A 560 4.07 -2.56 2.58
CA ALA A 560 4.04 -3.23 3.88
C ALA A 560 5.26 -4.14 4.03
N GLY A 561 5.59 -4.55 5.27
CA GLY A 561 6.64 -5.54 5.51
C GLY A 561 6.42 -6.83 4.73
N SER A 562 5.20 -7.33 4.67
CA SER A 562 4.86 -8.54 3.90
C SER A 562 5.08 -8.38 2.38
N GLN A 563 4.88 -7.19 1.82
CA GLN A 563 5.30 -6.92 0.43
C GLN A 563 6.82 -6.85 0.29
N GLY A 564 7.52 -6.32 1.28
CA GLY A 564 8.99 -6.37 1.34
C GLY A 564 9.51 -7.81 1.43
N GLU A 565 8.82 -8.67 2.22
CA GLU A 565 9.11 -10.11 2.25
C GLU A 565 8.99 -10.73 0.86
N LEU A 566 7.86 -10.51 0.20
CA LEU A 566 7.63 -11.04 -1.14
C LEU A 566 8.64 -10.49 -2.15
N ALA A 567 8.92 -9.18 -2.12
CA ALA A 567 9.89 -8.55 -3.02
C ALA A 567 11.29 -9.16 -2.88
N GLY A 568 11.75 -9.38 -1.65
CA GLY A 568 13.05 -10.00 -1.39
C GLY A 568 13.13 -11.46 -1.86
N LEU A 569 12.07 -12.25 -1.64
CA LEU A 569 12.00 -13.63 -2.12
C LEU A 569 11.88 -13.70 -3.65
N MET A 570 11.17 -12.77 -4.27
CA MET A 570 11.12 -12.62 -5.73
C MET A 570 12.49 -12.24 -6.30
N ALA A 571 13.25 -11.38 -5.61
CA ALA A 571 14.61 -11.04 -6.00
C ALA A 571 15.54 -12.26 -5.97
N ILE A 572 15.46 -13.08 -4.92
CA ILE A 572 16.20 -14.37 -4.84
C ILE A 572 15.79 -15.29 -5.99
N ARG A 573 14.49 -15.46 -6.25
CA ARG A 573 13.98 -16.26 -7.36
C ARG A 573 14.49 -15.73 -8.70
N GLY A 574 14.40 -14.43 -8.95
CA GLY A 574 14.90 -13.79 -10.16
C GLY A 574 16.39 -14.02 -10.37
N TYR A 575 17.18 -13.92 -9.32
CA TYR A 575 18.61 -14.22 -9.34
C TYR A 575 18.89 -15.66 -9.77
N HIS A 576 18.23 -16.66 -9.16
CA HIS A 576 18.41 -18.07 -9.53
C HIS A 576 18.00 -18.33 -10.98
N LEU A 577 16.85 -17.83 -11.41
CA LEU A 577 16.36 -17.98 -12.78
C LEU A 577 17.32 -17.35 -13.81
N SER A 578 17.91 -16.19 -13.51
CA SER A 578 18.87 -15.52 -14.38
C SER A 578 20.14 -16.33 -14.63
N ARG A 579 20.46 -17.25 -13.72
CA ARG A 579 21.60 -18.17 -13.80
C ARG A 579 21.24 -19.52 -14.41
N GLY A 580 19.97 -19.76 -14.73
CA GLY A 580 19.47 -21.04 -15.21
C GLY A 580 19.18 -22.08 -14.12
N ASP A 581 19.23 -21.69 -12.85
CA ASP A 581 19.02 -22.56 -11.68
C ASP A 581 17.53 -22.75 -11.38
N THR A 582 16.75 -23.20 -12.36
CA THR A 582 15.28 -23.31 -12.30
C THR A 582 14.77 -24.33 -11.28
N GLN A 583 15.62 -25.27 -10.82
CA GLN A 583 15.28 -26.30 -9.83
C GLN A 583 15.28 -25.77 -8.38
N ARG A 584 15.85 -24.57 -8.12
CA ARG A 584 15.93 -23.98 -6.78
C ARG A 584 14.58 -23.43 -6.34
N GLU A 585 13.83 -24.28 -5.62
CA GLU A 585 12.45 -23.98 -5.19
C GLU A 585 12.21 -24.13 -3.68
N VAL A 586 13.22 -24.62 -2.92
CA VAL A 586 13.05 -24.86 -1.48
C VAL A 586 13.46 -23.65 -0.66
N CYS A 587 12.56 -23.18 0.21
CA CYS A 587 12.84 -22.16 1.21
C CYS A 587 12.80 -22.79 2.62
N LEU A 588 13.91 -22.74 3.33
CA LEU A 588 14.01 -23.17 4.72
C LEU A 588 13.49 -22.05 5.62
N ILE A 589 12.62 -22.36 6.58
CA ILE A 589 12.01 -21.38 7.50
C ILE A 589 12.03 -21.96 8.91
N PRO A 590 12.68 -21.31 9.91
CA PRO A 590 12.63 -21.75 11.30
C PRO A 590 11.21 -21.77 11.87
N SER A 591 10.92 -22.71 12.74
CA SER A 591 9.60 -22.85 13.40
C SER A 591 9.22 -21.62 14.24
N SER A 592 10.20 -20.80 14.65
CA SER A 592 10.01 -19.52 15.35
C SER A 592 9.59 -18.37 14.43
N ALA A 593 9.62 -18.54 13.11
CA ALA A 593 9.33 -17.47 12.16
C ALA A 593 7.87 -17.00 12.21
N HIS A 594 7.64 -15.74 11.84
CA HIS A 594 6.30 -15.19 11.69
C HIS A 594 5.52 -15.91 10.57
N GLY A 595 4.20 -16.02 10.71
CA GLY A 595 3.35 -16.72 9.73
C GLY A 595 3.37 -16.10 8.33
N THR A 596 3.68 -14.80 8.19
CA THR A 596 3.81 -14.13 6.89
C THR A 596 4.98 -14.65 6.07
N ASN A 597 6.06 -15.12 6.71
CA ASN A 597 7.25 -15.63 6.02
C ASN A 597 6.90 -16.83 5.14
N ALA A 598 6.22 -17.81 5.71
CA ALA A 598 5.78 -19.00 4.97
C ALA A 598 4.79 -18.64 3.84
N ALA A 599 3.84 -17.73 4.11
CA ALA A 599 2.90 -17.26 3.08
C ALA A 599 3.62 -16.55 1.93
N SER A 600 4.60 -15.69 2.22
CA SER A 600 5.39 -14.97 1.22
C SER A 600 6.22 -15.92 0.36
N ALA A 601 6.81 -16.97 0.96
CA ALA A 601 7.57 -17.99 0.23
C ALA A 601 6.69 -18.75 -0.78
N VAL A 602 5.49 -19.15 -0.38
CA VAL A 602 4.51 -19.80 -1.29
C VAL A 602 4.11 -18.89 -2.43
N LEU A 603 3.86 -17.59 -2.16
CA LEU A 603 3.51 -16.60 -3.20
C LEU A 603 4.68 -16.34 -4.17
N ALA A 604 5.92 -16.52 -3.73
CA ALA A 604 7.11 -16.47 -4.59
C ALA A 604 7.37 -17.79 -5.34
N GLY A 605 6.47 -18.77 -5.27
CA GLY A 605 6.60 -20.07 -5.93
C GLY A 605 7.54 -21.05 -5.25
N MET A 606 7.88 -20.82 -3.97
CA MET A 606 8.81 -21.67 -3.23
C MET A 606 8.07 -22.70 -2.37
N LYS A 607 8.73 -23.84 -2.13
CA LYS A 607 8.29 -24.89 -1.22
C LYS A 607 8.88 -24.64 0.17
N VAL A 608 8.02 -24.48 1.16
CA VAL A 608 8.44 -24.27 2.54
C VAL A 608 8.88 -25.56 3.20
N VAL A 609 10.06 -25.56 3.78
CA VAL A 609 10.59 -26.63 4.64
C VAL A 609 10.89 -26.04 6.00
N VAL A 610 10.22 -26.55 7.03
CA VAL A 610 10.36 -26.02 8.40
C VAL A 610 11.63 -26.58 9.03
N VAL A 611 12.42 -25.69 9.63
CA VAL A 611 13.61 -26.02 10.43
C VAL A 611 13.22 -25.94 11.92
N ALA A 612 13.62 -26.92 12.71
CA ALA A 612 13.37 -26.94 14.14
C ALA A 612 14.16 -25.84 14.88
N CYS A 613 13.66 -25.44 16.04
CA CYS A 613 14.37 -24.67 17.04
C CYS A 613 14.70 -25.56 18.23
N ASP A 614 15.82 -25.29 18.90
CA ASP A 614 16.20 -25.95 20.16
C ASP A 614 15.35 -25.49 21.36
N GLU A 615 15.58 -26.03 22.52
CA GLU A 615 14.85 -25.68 23.77
C GLU A 615 15.08 -24.24 24.24
N LEU A 616 16.16 -23.60 23.76
CA LEU A 616 16.50 -22.21 24.06
C LEU A 616 15.95 -21.23 23.00
N GLY A 617 15.32 -21.74 21.95
CA GLY A 617 14.72 -20.95 20.87
C GLY A 617 15.68 -20.58 19.73
N ASN A 618 16.92 -21.11 19.71
CA ASN A 618 17.83 -20.96 18.59
C ASN A 618 17.46 -21.91 17.45
N VAL A 619 17.95 -21.64 16.26
CA VAL A 619 17.85 -22.57 15.12
C VAL A 619 18.66 -23.83 15.45
N ASP A 620 18.02 -25.01 15.34
CA ASP A 620 18.73 -26.27 15.55
C ASP A 620 19.75 -26.54 14.42
N LEU A 621 21.04 -26.47 14.76
CA LEU A 621 22.14 -26.62 13.81
C LEU A 621 22.23 -28.02 13.19
N ALA A 622 21.77 -29.05 13.90
CA ALA A 622 21.75 -30.39 13.35
C ALA A 622 20.62 -30.55 12.34
N ASP A 623 19.45 -30.05 12.67
CA ASP A 623 18.28 -30.09 11.78
C ASP A 623 18.50 -29.24 10.52
N ILE A 624 19.02 -28.01 10.63
CA ILE A 624 19.27 -27.18 9.43
C ILE A 624 20.29 -27.82 8.49
N LYS A 625 21.37 -28.41 9.00
CA LYS A 625 22.35 -29.15 8.19
C LYS A 625 21.69 -30.33 7.47
N ALA A 626 20.88 -31.09 8.17
CA ALA A 626 20.13 -32.20 7.57
C ALA A 626 19.17 -31.72 6.47
N LYS A 627 18.41 -30.62 6.70
CA LYS A 627 17.49 -30.03 5.73
C LYS A 627 18.21 -29.45 4.50
N ILE A 628 19.37 -28.82 4.68
CA ILE A 628 20.21 -28.34 3.57
C ILE A 628 20.67 -29.54 2.72
N ALA A 629 21.16 -30.63 3.35
CA ALA A 629 21.57 -31.83 2.65
C ALA A 629 20.40 -32.51 1.91
N GLU A 630 19.21 -32.55 2.50
CA GLU A 630 17.99 -33.08 1.88
C GLU A 630 17.54 -32.25 0.68
N ALA A 631 17.59 -30.93 0.80
CA ALA A 631 17.21 -30.00 -0.28
C ALA A 631 18.22 -30.07 -1.46
N GLY A 632 19.49 -30.21 -1.18
CA GLY A 632 20.56 -30.28 -2.18
C GLY A 632 20.56 -29.12 -3.14
N ASP A 633 20.54 -29.38 -4.44
CA ASP A 633 20.49 -28.37 -5.52
C ASP A 633 19.14 -27.66 -5.66
N LYS A 634 18.12 -28.09 -4.93
CA LYS A 634 16.81 -27.43 -4.87
C LYS A 634 16.77 -26.31 -3.84
N LEU A 635 17.78 -26.15 -2.99
CA LEU A 635 17.81 -25.09 -2.00
C LEU A 635 17.86 -23.71 -2.69
N SER A 636 16.79 -22.93 -2.51
CA SER A 636 16.68 -21.55 -3.00
C SER A 636 17.11 -20.56 -1.93
N ALA A 637 16.49 -20.67 -0.75
CA ALA A 637 16.67 -19.68 0.32
C ALA A 637 16.55 -20.27 1.72
N LEU A 638 17.18 -19.59 2.68
CA LEU A 638 16.80 -19.58 4.08
C LEU A 638 16.08 -18.25 4.37
N MET A 639 14.95 -18.28 5.06
CA MET A 639 14.27 -17.06 5.55
C MET A 639 14.20 -17.11 7.08
N VAL A 640 15.01 -16.28 7.75
CA VAL A 640 15.18 -16.24 9.20
C VAL A 640 14.87 -14.85 9.75
N THR A 641 14.13 -14.76 10.86
CA THR A 641 13.88 -13.50 11.57
C THR A 641 15.01 -13.19 12.54
N TYR A 642 15.54 -11.95 12.54
CA TYR A 642 16.65 -11.59 13.42
C TYR A 642 16.47 -10.21 14.08
N PRO A 643 16.58 -10.11 15.44
CA PRO A 643 16.47 -11.23 16.38
C PRO A 643 15.21 -12.03 16.20
N SER A 644 15.15 -13.29 16.65
CA SER A 644 14.05 -14.19 16.39
C SER A 644 12.72 -13.67 17.00
N THR A 645 11.60 -14.21 16.56
CA THR A 645 10.27 -13.91 17.13
C THR A 645 10.20 -14.24 18.64
N HIS A 646 11.03 -15.17 19.10
CA HIS A 646 11.18 -15.49 20.52
C HIS A 646 12.06 -14.51 21.29
N GLY A 647 12.64 -13.50 20.63
CA GLY A 647 13.55 -12.52 21.24
C GLY A 647 14.99 -13.01 21.39
N VAL A 648 15.37 -14.08 20.71
CA VAL A 648 16.70 -14.67 20.80
C VAL A 648 17.63 -14.05 19.74
N TYR A 649 18.81 -13.62 20.18
CA TYR A 649 19.94 -13.30 19.32
C TYR A 649 20.68 -14.58 18.99
N GLU A 650 20.41 -15.15 17.82
CA GLU A 650 21.07 -16.35 17.32
C GLU A 650 22.59 -16.11 17.16
N GLU A 651 23.40 -16.74 18.00
CA GLU A 651 24.86 -16.55 18.00
C GLU A 651 25.52 -17.18 16.74
N ALA A 652 24.92 -18.25 16.25
CA ALA A 652 25.43 -19.00 15.10
C ALA A 652 24.94 -18.44 13.76
N ILE A 653 24.32 -17.23 13.73
CA ILE A 653 23.67 -16.70 12.50
C ILE A 653 24.65 -16.64 11.32
N ALA A 654 25.90 -16.22 11.54
CA ALA A 654 26.90 -16.14 10.47
C ALA A 654 27.26 -17.55 9.91
N ASP A 655 27.41 -18.54 10.78
CA ASP A 655 27.69 -19.92 10.38
C ASP A 655 26.50 -20.52 9.62
N ILE A 656 25.28 -20.23 10.05
CA ILE A 656 24.04 -20.64 9.38
C ILE A 656 23.98 -20.03 7.96
N CYS A 657 24.26 -18.74 7.83
CA CYS A 657 24.32 -18.07 6.52
C CYS A 657 25.35 -18.73 5.60
N GLU A 658 26.55 -18.99 6.11
CA GLU A 658 27.63 -19.62 5.35
C GLU A 658 27.24 -21.05 4.88
N LEU A 659 26.58 -21.84 5.72
CA LEU A 659 26.11 -23.18 5.34
C LEU A 659 25.11 -23.11 4.16
N VAL A 660 24.23 -22.12 4.15
CA VAL A 660 23.26 -21.91 3.07
C VAL A 660 23.98 -21.48 1.78
N HIS A 661 24.94 -20.54 1.87
CA HIS A 661 25.72 -20.09 0.73
C HIS A 661 26.55 -21.21 0.11
N GLN A 662 27.17 -22.05 0.93
CA GLN A 662 27.96 -23.22 0.44
C GLN A 662 27.10 -24.22 -0.35
N ALA A 663 25.80 -24.31 -0.01
CA ALA A 663 24.83 -25.09 -0.76
C ALA A 663 24.25 -24.35 -1.98
N GLY A 664 24.66 -23.09 -2.24
CA GLY A 664 24.24 -22.26 -3.35
C GLY A 664 22.87 -21.56 -3.14
N GLY A 665 22.30 -21.61 -1.92
CA GLY A 665 21.11 -20.86 -1.53
C GLY A 665 21.44 -19.42 -1.19
N GLN A 666 20.41 -18.59 -1.02
CA GLN A 666 20.49 -17.20 -0.57
C GLN A 666 19.87 -17.03 0.81
N VAL A 667 20.30 -16.01 1.56
CA VAL A 667 19.80 -15.76 2.91
C VAL A 667 18.93 -14.51 2.95
N TYR A 668 17.66 -14.71 3.30
CA TYR A 668 16.73 -13.67 3.63
C TYR A 668 16.69 -13.48 5.15
N ILE A 669 17.08 -12.28 5.65
CA ILE A 669 16.93 -11.93 7.05
C ILE A 669 15.69 -11.03 7.20
N ASP A 670 14.66 -11.52 7.88
CA ASP A 670 13.48 -10.74 8.24
C ASP A 670 13.87 -9.66 9.25
N GLY A 671 13.84 -8.40 8.78
CA GLY A 671 14.23 -7.21 9.53
C GLY A 671 13.08 -6.55 10.31
N ALA A 672 11.98 -7.25 10.60
CA ALA A 672 10.89 -6.71 11.39
C ALA A 672 11.34 -6.19 12.79
N ASN A 673 12.39 -6.80 13.34
CA ASN A 673 12.97 -6.46 14.64
C ASN A 673 14.25 -5.61 14.55
N THR A 674 14.49 -4.91 13.46
CA THR A 674 15.69 -4.07 13.20
C THR A 674 15.98 -3.10 14.36
N ASN A 675 14.95 -2.58 15.05
CA ASN A 675 15.11 -1.68 16.19
C ASN A 675 15.94 -2.28 17.36
N ALA A 676 16.05 -3.60 17.44
CA ALA A 676 16.86 -4.27 18.45
C ALA A 676 18.36 -4.34 18.12
N VAL A 677 18.74 -4.01 16.87
CA VAL A 677 20.12 -4.17 16.37
C VAL A 677 20.69 -2.90 15.71
N VAL A 678 19.88 -1.85 15.49
CA VAL A 678 20.38 -0.60 14.90
C VAL A 678 21.56 -0.05 15.71
N GLY A 679 22.67 0.25 15.03
CA GLY A 679 23.89 0.74 15.64
C GLY A 679 24.80 -0.35 16.23
N TYR A 680 24.30 -1.57 16.44
CA TYR A 680 25.06 -2.67 17.04
C TYR A 680 25.38 -3.81 16.07
N ALA A 681 24.48 -4.12 15.14
CA ALA A 681 24.70 -5.15 14.13
C ALA A 681 24.11 -4.73 12.79
N LYS A 682 24.66 -5.25 11.68
CA LYS A 682 24.21 -4.98 10.32
C LYS A 682 23.94 -6.30 9.59
N PHE A 683 22.72 -6.49 9.12
CA PHE A 683 22.27 -7.75 8.51
C PHE A 683 23.12 -8.21 7.33
N GLY A 684 23.55 -7.28 6.46
CA GLY A 684 24.45 -7.57 5.36
C GLY A 684 25.81 -8.10 5.81
N LEU A 685 26.31 -7.66 6.97
CA LEU A 685 27.59 -8.15 7.53
C LEU A 685 27.44 -9.50 8.23
N LEU A 686 26.25 -9.86 8.71
CA LEU A 686 25.96 -11.16 9.32
C LEU A 686 25.81 -12.29 8.28
N GLY A 687 25.79 -11.95 6.99
CA GLY A 687 25.62 -12.93 5.92
C GLY A 687 24.26 -12.88 5.23
N GLY A 688 23.40 -11.92 5.56
CA GLY A 688 22.16 -11.70 4.84
C GLY A 688 22.40 -11.21 3.41
N ASP A 689 21.61 -11.71 2.45
CA ASP A 689 21.63 -11.25 1.07
C ASP A 689 20.53 -10.23 0.78
N VAL A 690 19.40 -10.36 1.47
CA VAL A 690 18.27 -9.46 1.37
C VAL A 690 17.50 -9.41 2.68
N SER A 691 16.91 -8.25 2.99
CA SER A 691 16.03 -8.05 4.15
C SER A 691 14.89 -7.10 3.79
N HIS A 692 13.72 -7.26 4.41
CA HIS A 692 12.79 -6.15 4.50
C HIS A 692 12.94 -5.41 5.82
N LEU A 693 12.48 -4.18 5.85
CA LEU A 693 12.40 -3.36 7.05
C LEU A 693 10.94 -2.95 7.27
N ASN A 694 10.61 -2.60 8.51
CA ASN A 694 9.32 -2.00 8.85
C ASN A 694 9.56 -0.59 9.41
N LEU A 695 9.39 0.44 8.59
CA LEU A 695 9.63 1.83 9.05
C LEU A 695 8.68 2.23 10.17
N HIS A 696 7.48 1.64 10.23
CA HIS A 696 6.52 1.82 11.32
C HIS A 696 6.88 1.08 12.62
N LYS A 697 7.96 0.29 12.65
CA LYS A 697 8.50 -0.35 13.84
C LYS A 697 9.80 0.30 14.31
N THR A 698 10.69 0.67 13.41
CA THR A 698 12.05 1.13 13.71
C THR A 698 12.23 2.63 13.49
N PHE A 699 11.57 3.23 12.50
CA PHE A 699 11.79 4.60 12.04
C PHE A 699 10.52 5.47 12.10
N CYS A 700 9.72 5.29 13.12
CA CYS A 700 8.64 6.17 13.61
C CYS A 700 7.48 6.45 12.64
N ILE A 701 7.31 5.77 11.50
CA ILE A 701 6.04 5.88 10.79
C ILE A 701 4.93 5.39 11.71
N PRO A 702 3.82 6.12 11.86
CA PRO A 702 2.76 5.76 12.80
C PRO A 702 2.09 4.44 12.41
N HIS A 703 1.63 3.69 13.40
CA HIS A 703 0.99 2.39 13.16
C HIS A 703 -0.46 2.52 12.65
N GLY A 704 -1.14 3.64 12.94
CA GLY A 704 -2.43 4.02 12.34
C GLY A 704 -3.55 2.99 12.43
N GLY A 705 -3.57 2.17 13.49
CA GLY A 705 -4.57 1.11 13.65
C GLY A 705 -4.32 -0.16 12.81
N GLY A 706 -3.13 -0.28 12.19
CA GLY A 706 -2.76 -1.39 11.32
C GLY A 706 -2.30 -0.95 9.92
N GLY A 707 -1.73 0.21 9.84
CA GLY A 707 -1.24 0.97 8.69
C GLY A 707 -1.74 2.41 8.76
N PRO A 708 -0.93 3.38 8.28
CA PRO A 708 -0.20 3.35 7.00
C PRO A 708 1.04 2.45 7.05
N GLY A 709 1.30 1.74 5.96
CA GLY A 709 2.39 0.78 5.84
C GLY A 709 3.41 1.17 4.78
N VAL A 710 4.69 0.90 5.09
CA VAL A 710 5.80 0.84 4.14
C VAL A 710 6.82 -0.15 4.65
N GLY A 711 7.34 -0.98 3.75
CA GLY A 711 8.27 -2.06 4.08
C GLY A 711 9.44 -2.12 3.09
N PRO A 712 10.44 -1.23 3.21
CA PRO A 712 11.58 -1.23 2.31
C PRO A 712 12.24 -2.59 2.22
N VAL A 713 12.73 -2.93 1.03
CA VAL A 713 13.56 -4.12 0.79
C VAL A 713 14.98 -3.68 0.48
N ALA A 714 15.95 -4.20 1.25
CA ALA A 714 17.37 -3.91 1.16
C ALA A 714 18.14 -5.16 0.72
N ALA A 715 19.08 -5.03 -0.20
CA ALA A 715 19.77 -6.19 -0.78
C ALA A 715 21.25 -5.92 -1.06
N ARG A 716 22.05 -7.01 -1.10
CA ARG A 716 23.41 -6.99 -1.62
C ARG A 716 23.42 -6.72 -3.12
N ALA A 717 24.58 -6.27 -3.61
CA ALA A 717 24.80 -5.85 -5.00
C ALA A 717 24.33 -6.87 -6.05
N HIS A 718 24.51 -8.18 -5.82
CA HIS A 718 24.11 -9.22 -6.77
C HIS A 718 22.60 -9.42 -6.88
N LEU A 719 21.83 -9.01 -5.86
CA LEU A 719 20.37 -9.03 -5.87
C LEU A 719 19.77 -7.68 -6.25
N ALA A 720 20.53 -6.59 -6.24
CA ALA A 720 20.05 -5.24 -6.58
C ALA A 720 19.34 -5.14 -7.95
N PRO A 721 19.79 -5.82 -9.03
CA PRO A 721 19.08 -5.82 -10.32
C PRO A 721 17.69 -6.45 -10.29
N PHE A 722 17.35 -7.20 -9.25
CA PHE A 722 16.07 -7.90 -9.06
C PHE A 722 15.19 -7.23 -8.00
N LEU A 723 15.56 -6.06 -7.49
CA LEU A 723 14.69 -5.24 -6.67
C LEU A 723 13.52 -4.71 -7.52
N PRO A 724 12.38 -4.35 -6.89
CA PRO A 724 11.19 -3.91 -7.62
C PRO A 724 11.46 -2.77 -8.59
N GLY A 725 11.14 -2.99 -9.86
CA GLY A 725 11.08 -1.99 -10.91
C GLY A 725 9.68 -1.41 -11.09
N HIS A 726 9.52 -0.49 -12.04
CA HIS A 726 8.20 0.04 -12.39
C HIS A 726 8.23 0.69 -13.78
N SER A 727 7.41 0.18 -14.71
CA SER A 727 7.41 0.62 -16.12
C SER A 727 6.94 2.07 -16.34
N LEU A 728 6.19 2.63 -15.40
CA LEU A 728 5.69 4.03 -15.47
C LEU A 728 6.54 5.00 -14.65
N ALA A 729 7.61 4.54 -14.00
CA ALA A 729 8.52 5.44 -13.29
C ALA A 729 9.19 6.40 -14.27
N GLN A 730 9.30 7.68 -13.88
CA GLN A 730 9.96 8.72 -14.68
C GLN A 730 11.47 8.78 -14.42
N ILE A 731 12.02 7.77 -13.77
CA ILE A 731 13.45 7.56 -13.50
C ILE A 731 13.82 6.10 -13.80
N GLU A 732 15.11 5.83 -13.94
CA GLU A 732 15.60 4.46 -14.04
C GLU A 732 15.41 3.71 -12.72
N LEU A 733 14.71 2.59 -12.78
CA LEU A 733 14.58 1.58 -11.74
C LEU A 733 15.05 0.23 -12.32
N PRO A 734 15.30 -0.79 -11.48
CA PRO A 734 15.63 -2.13 -11.96
C PRO A 734 14.61 -2.63 -12.99
N ASN A 735 15.09 -3.33 -14.02
CA ASN A 735 14.22 -3.96 -15.01
C ASN A 735 13.65 -5.28 -14.47
N PHE A 736 12.87 -5.17 -13.39
CA PHE A 736 12.20 -6.28 -12.72
C PHE A 736 10.74 -5.90 -12.45
N GLY A 737 9.88 -6.86 -12.14
CA GLY A 737 8.45 -6.58 -11.96
C GLY A 737 8.15 -5.72 -10.74
N PRO A 738 7.04 -4.96 -10.75
CA PRO A 738 6.63 -4.13 -9.62
C PRO A 738 6.04 -4.97 -8.47
N ILE A 739 6.10 -4.42 -7.25
CA ILE A 739 5.46 -5.01 -6.08
C ILE A 739 4.24 -4.21 -5.62
N SER A 740 4.10 -2.97 -6.07
CA SER A 740 2.95 -2.08 -5.81
C SER A 740 2.55 -1.29 -7.05
N GLY A 741 1.39 -0.63 -7.00
CA GLY A 741 0.86 0.16 -8.12
C GLY A 741 1.58 1.47 -8.39
N ALA A 742 2.36 1.98 -7.41
CA ALA A 742 3.13 3.22 -7.56
C ALA A 742 4.64 2.94 -7.45
N PRO A 743 5.49 3.71 -8.17
CA PRO A 743 6.95 3.49 -8.19
C PRO A 743 7.63 3.50 -6.83
N PHE A 744 7.11 4.27 -5.89
CA PHE A 744 7.61 4.40 -4.52
C PHE A 744 6.56 4.05 -3.46
N GLY A 745 5.52 3.29 -3.85
CA GLY A 745 4.51 2.78 -2.94
C GLY A 745 3.88 3.86 -2.05
N SER A 746 4.07 3.74 -0.74
CA SER A 746 3.54 4.65 0.27
C SER A 746 4.42 5.90 0.48
N ALA A 747 4.72 6.62 -0.59
CA ALA A 747 5.73 7.69 -0.59
C ALA A 747 5.42 8.85 0.38
N SER A 748 4.15 9.26 0.57
CA SER A 748 3.83 10.46 1.36
C SER A 748 4.18 10.37 2.84
N ILE A 749 4.48 9.17 3.35
CA ILE A 749 4.90 8.97 4.74
C ILE A 749 6.42 8.80 4.90
N LEU A 750 7.19 8.79 3.82
CA LEU A 750 8.66 8.74 3.88
C LEU A 750 9.29 9.96 4.57
N PRO A 751 8.74 11.19 4.43
CA PRO A 751 9.22 12.35 5.18
C PRO A 751 9.25 12.15 6.70
N ILE A 752 8.38 11.29 7.26
CA ILE A 752 8.34 10.96 8.70
C ILE A 752 9.65 10.29 9.12
N SER A 753 10.03 9.20 8.46
CA SER A 753 11.28 8.49 8.76
C SER A 753 12.51 9.34 8.45
N TRP A 754 12.47 10.14 7.38
CA TRP A 754 13.53 11.08 7.05
C TRP A 754 13.73 12.10 8.20
N ALA A 755 12.64 12.73 8.67
CA ALA A 755 12.68 13.68 9.77
C ALA A 755 13.17 13.04 11.08
N TYR A 756 12.68 11.83 11.39
CA TYR A 756 13.11 11.09 12.56
C TYR A 756 14.63 10.85 12.58
N ILE A 757 15.17 10.32 11.48
CA ILE A 757 16.61 10.06 11.37
C ILE A 757 17.42 11.37 11.49
N ARG A 758 16.93 12.46 10.88
CA ARG A 758 17.59 13.77 10.99
C ARG A 758 17.57 14.37 12.39
N MET A 759 16.49 14.18 13.13
CA MET A 759 16.38 14.71 14.51
C MET A 759 17.14 13.86 15.53
N MET A 760 17.14 12.54 15.33
CA MET A 760 17.85 11.63 16.25
C MET A 760 19.36 11.60 15.97
N GLY A 761 19.76 11.59 14.71
CA GLY A 761 21.16 11.59 14.29
C GLY A 761 21.92 10.28 14.59
N ASN A 762 23.24 10.34 14.39
CA ASN A 762 24.15 9.20 14.51
C ASN A 762 24.52 8.78 15.94
N GLN A 763 24.09 9.55 16.95
CA GLN A 763 24.47 9.35 18.35
C GLN A 763 23.30 8.91 19.25
N SER A 764 22.16 8.54 18.69
CA SER A 764 20.96 8.21 19.49
C SER A 764 20.55 6.76 19.38
#